data_495a41ee865ed8ca51ef6b75d8787f8e
#
_entry.id   495a41ee865ed8ca51ef6b75d8787f8e
#
_cell.length_a   1.000
_cell.length_b   1.000
_cell.length_c   1.000
_cell.angle_alpha   90.00
_cell.angle_beta   90.00
_cell.angle_gamma   90.00
#
_symmetry.space_group_name_H-M   'P 1'
#
loop_
_entity.id
_entity.type
_entity.pdbx_description
1 polymer ?
#
loop_
_entity_poly.entity_id
_entity_poly.type
_entity_poly.pdbx_seq_one_letter_code
_entity_poly.pdbx_strand_id
1 'polypeptide(L)'
;MEREQKKKFYITTPIYYPSDKLHIGHTYCTVATDAMARYKRLQGCDVMFLTGTDEHGQKIEDKAREAGVTPQQFVDNIVTGPKGVLDLWKLMNISNDRFIRTTDDYHVAAIQKIFRKMYDNGDIYKGKYVGKYCKPCESFWTESQLVDGKCPDCGREVQDAEEEAYFFRLSKYADKIQDLLENTDFLQPRSRVNEMVNNFIKPGLEDLCVSRTSFSWGIPVDFDPGHVVYVWVDALFNYTTALGLYNDKYHDYDHYWPADYHFVGKEIVRFHSIIWPAMLMSMGMPLPKHVFGHGWLLLDGGKMSKSKGNVVDPYVLAEKFGVDALRFFLMRTFPFGSDGNFSNELLINTINVDLANDLGNLVSRTTAMVQKYFGGTLPAGCKTCAAPEAYDTELLSLASGLRDRYEADMEACAPHKALEEVFKVIQRANKYIDESMPWALAKDMDANGARLAHVLYNLLEATRICGILLAPFIPDSCTKLFAQIGADEGVQTWDSAKVWGSRPEDAPVVKGENLFPRIDMDKALEELEAIRQASAAPVQPAIETEPWQEDVDFDTFCKSDFRVVKVKACEAVKKSKKLLKFTLDDGSGTDRQILSGIAMYYKPEDLVGKTLVAIVNLPPRKMMGQESQGMLLSAVHKENDEERLNLVMLNDAIPAGAKLC
;
A
#
# COMPACT_ATOMS: atom_id res chain seq x y z
N MET A 1 42.01 -18.38 -15.74
CA MET A 1 41.33 -17.14 -15.32
C MET A 1 40.27 -17.58 -14.32
N GLU A 2 40.55 -17.41 -13.02
CA GLU A 2 39.56 -17.58 -11.97
C GLU A 2 38.46 -16.59 -12.28
N ARG A 3 37.21 -17.06 -12.38
CA ARG A 3 36.03 -16.17 -12.40
C ARG A 3 36.03 -15.43 -11.07
N GLU A 4 36.29 -14.13 -11.09
CA GLU A 4 36.07 -13.27 -9.93
C GLU A 4 34.67 -13.56 -9.40
N GLN A 5 34.58 -14.05 -8.16
CA GLN A 5 33.32 -14.47 -7.58
C GLN A 5 32.53 -13.17 -7.31
N LYS A 6 31.45 -12.95 -8.08
CA LYS A 6 30.59 -11.77 -7.91
C LYS A 6 30.14 -11.64 -6.46
N LYS A 7 30.14 -10.42 -5.93
CA LYS A 7 29.61 -10.13 -4.60
C LYS A 7 28.13 -10.45 -4.58
N LYS A 8 27.69 -11.34 -3.67
CA LYS A 8 26.27 -11.66 -3.50
C LYS A 8 25.53 -10.51 -2.82
N PHE A 9 24.26 -10.37 -3.15
CA PHE A 9 23.36 -9.41 -2.53
C PHE A 9 21.92 -9.96 -2.49
N TYR A 10 21.38 -10.15 -1.30
CA TYR A 10 20.03 -10.64 -1.12
C TYR A 10 19.13 -9.56 -0.52
N ILE A 11 18.08 -9.19 -1.23
CA ILE A 11 17.13 -8.17 -0.81
C ILE A 11 15.68 -8.67 -0.94
N THR A 12 14.82 -8.27 -0.01
CA THR A 12 13.42 -8.70 0.01
C THR A 12 12.46 -7.53 0.25
N THR A 13 11.26 -7.63 -0.30
CA THR A 13 10.08 -6.96 0.22
C THR A 13 9.50 -7.74 1.40
N PRO A 14 8.51 -7.21 2.16
CA PRO A 14 7.61 -8.09 2.89
C PRO A 14 6.80 -8.95 1.91
N ILE A 15 6.29 -10.07 2.36
CA ILE A 15 5.25 -10.77 1.61
C ILE A 15 3.90 -10.11 1.90
N TYR A 16 3.11 -9.86 0.85
CA TYR A 16 1.90 -9.05 0.95
C TYR A 16 0.68 -9.89 1.28
N TYR A 17 -0.17 -9.40 2.21
CA TYR A 17 -1.37 -10.07 2.64
C TYR A 17 -2.52 -9.87 1.63
N PRO A 18 -2.90 -10.91 0.84
CA PRO A 18 -3.84 -10.75 -0.28
C PRO A 18 -5.29 -10.80 0.19
N SER A 19 -5.63 -10.03 1.21
CA SER A 19 -7.03 -9.88 1.65
C SER A 19 -7.85 -9.01 0.72
N ASP A 20 -7.21 -8.35 -0.23
CA ASP A 20 -7.78 -7.51 -1.28
C ASP A 20 -6.68 -7.08 -2.28
N LYS A 21 -7.04 -6.39 -3.38
CA LYS A 21 -6.08 -5.85 -4.35
C LYS A 21 -5.03 -4.96 -3.69
N LEU A 22 -3.81 -5.02 -4.19
CA LEU A 22 -2.72 -4.18 -3.70
C LEU A 22 -2.95 -2.70 -4.12
N HIS A 23 -2.43 -1.77 -3.35
CA HIS A 23 -2.52 -0.33 -3.58
C HIS A 23 -1.13 0.30 -3.71
N ILE A 24 -1.09 1.59 -4.02
CA ILE A 24 0.15 2.34 -4.26
C ILE A 24 1.19 2.21 -3.12
N GLY A 25 0.77 2.02 -1.87
CA GLY A 25 1.69 1.81 -0.74
C GLY A 25 2.49 0.50 -0.85
N HIS A 26 1.89 -0.58 -1.35
CA HIS A 26 2.59 -1.83 -1.64
C HIS A 26 3.55 -1.64 -2.83
N THR A 27 3.09 -0.93 -3.86
CA THR A 27 3.90 -0.59 -5.03
C THR A 27 5.12 0.25 -4.64
N TYR A 28 4.98 1.17 -3.70
CA TYR A 28 6.07 2.00 -3.18
C TYR A 28 7.22 1.15 -2.61
N CYS A 29 6.90 0.23 -1.72
CA CYS A 29 7.89 -0.70 -1.14
C CYS A 29 8.56 -1.56 -2.22
N THR A 30 7.75 -2.13 -3.12
CA THR A 30 8.26 -3.05 -4.15
C THR A 30 9.14 -2.33 -5.17
N VAL A 31 8.76 -1.13 -5.61
CA VAL A 31 9.57 -0.30 -6.52
C VAL A 31 10.88 0.14 -5.86
N ALA A 32 10.87 0.48 -4.57
CA ALA A 32 12.10 0.82 -3.85
C ALA A 32 13.07 -0.37 -3.78
N THR A 33 12.53 -1.56 -3.49
CA THR A 33 13.32 -2.80 -3.46
C THR A 33 13.86 -3.14 -4.84
N ASP A 34 13.04 -3.00 -5.90
CA ASP A 34 13.45 -3.23 -7.28
C ASP A 34 14.54 -2.25 -7.74
N ALA A 35 14.39 -0.96 -7.41
CA ALA A 35 15.40 0.05 -7.73
C ALA A 35 16.75 -0.27 -7.07
N MET A 36 16.75 -0.72 -5.81
CA MET A 36 17.96 -1.16 -5.12
C MET A 36 18.53 -2.43 -5.75
N ALA A 37 17.70 -3.41 -6.09
CA ALA A 37 18.14 -4.64 -6.76
C ALA A 37 18.78 -4.34 -8.13
N ARG A 38 18.16 -3.48 -8.95
CA ARG A 38 18.70 -3.04 -10.24
C ARG A 38 20.01 -2.26 -10.08
N TYR A 39 20.10 -1.38 -9.09
CA TYR A 39 21.32 -0.67 -8.76
C TYR A 39 22.45 -1.64 -8.40
N LYS A 40 22.21 -2.64 -7.56
CA LYS A 40 23.20 -3.65 -7.19
C LYS A 40 23.61 -4.53 -8.38
N ARG A 41 22.68 -4.88 -9.28
CA ARG A 41 23.01 -5.58 -10.55
C ARG A 41 23.86 -4.70 -11.45
N LEU A 42 23.59 -3.41 -11.54
CA LEU A 42 24.39 -2.44 -12.28
C LEU A 42 25.83 -2.37 -11.75
N GLN A 43 26.02 -2.49 -10.42
CA GLN A 43 27.33 -2.63 -9.77
C GLN A 43 28.01 -4.00 -10.01
N GLY A 44 27.36 -4.93 -10.72
CA GLY A 44 27.88 -6.26 -11.01
C GLY A 44 27.67 -7.29 -9.92
N CYS A 45 26.86 -7.01 -8.88
CA CYS A 45 26.54 -8.00 -7.87
C CYS A 45 25.69 -9.15 -8.43
N ASP A 46 25.81 -10.32 -7.80
CA ASP A 46 24.88 -11.44 -7.96
C ASP A 46 23.72 -11.25 -7.00
N VAL A 47 22.57 -10.81 -7.55
CA VAL A 47 21.44 -10.33 -6.77
C VAL A 47 20.32 -11.36 -6.73
N MET A 48 19.83 -11.67 -5.54
CA MET A 48 18.56 -12.35 -5.30
C MET A 48 17.54 -11.31 -4.79
N PHE A 49 16.47 -11.11 -5.53
CA PHE A 49 15.33 -10.28 -5.12
C PHE A 49 14.09 -11.15 -4.91
N LEU A 50 13.65 -11.26 -3.66
CA LEU A 50 12.49 -12.03 -3.25
C LEU A 50 11.32 -11.11 -2.91
N THR A 51 10.14 -11.46 -3.42
CA THR A 51 8.83 -10.94 -3.00
C THR A 51 7.82 -12.08 -2.91
N GLY A 52 6.61 -11.84 -2.44
CA GLY A 52 5.60 -12.90 -2.33
C GLY A 52 4.30 -12.47 -1.67
N THR A 53 3.51 -13.46 -1.30
CA THR A 53 2.21 -13.27 -0.62
C THR A 53 2.10 -14.12 0.63
N ASP A 54 1.55 -13.51 1.69
CA ASP A 54 1.17 -14.14 2.95
C ASP A 54 -0.32 -14.49 2.89
N GLU A 55 -0.65 -15.78 2.72
CA GLU A 55 -1.96 -16.23 2.27
C GLU A 55 -2.82 -16.91 3.33
N HIS A 56 -2.27 -17.16 4.54
CA HIS A 56 -2.97 -17.81 5.63
C HIS A 56 -3.62 -16.81 6.60
N GLY A 57 -4.47 -17.32 7.50
CA GLY A 57 -5.06 -16.57 8.60
C GLY A 57 -6.57 -16.38 8.53
N GLN A 58 -7.13 -16.02 9.67
CA GLN A 58 -8.58 -15.93 9.88
C GLN A 58 -9.26 -14.94 8.95
N LYS A 59 -8.61 -13.80 8.65
CA LYS A 59 -9.18 -12.76 7.79
C LYS A 59 -9.39 -13.24 6.35
N ILE A 60 -8.48 -14.09 5.84
CA ILE A 60 -8.63 -14.72 4.51
C ILE A 60 -9.79 -15.73 4.55
N GLU A 61 -9.84 -16.58 5.58
CA GLU A 61 -10.93 -17.56 5.76
C GLU A 61 -12.30 -16.87 5.81
N ASP A 62 -12.43 -15.78 6.58
CA ASP A 62 -13.67 -15.00 6.67
C ASP A 62 -14.06 -14.39 5.32
N LYS A 63 -13.13 -13.77 4.61
CA LYS A 63 -13.40 -13.16 3.30
C LYS A 63 -13.72 -14.18 2.22
N ALA A 64 -13.09 -15.32 2.24
CA ALA A 64 -13.42 -16.44 1.36
C ALA A 64 -14.85 -16.93 1.60
N ARG A 65 -15.24 -17.07 2.86
CA ARG A 65 -16.62 -17.43 3.26
C ARG A 65 -17.63 -16.38 2.83
N GLU A 66 -17.35 -15.10 3.01
CA GLU A 66 -18.19 -13.99 2.52
C GLU A 66 -18.34 -14.01 1.00
N ALA A 67 -17.27 -14.38 0.27
CA ALA A 67 -17.27 -14.50 -1.19
C ALA A 67 -17.87 -15.83 -1.71
N GLY A 68 -18.20 -16.79 -0.83
CA GLY A 68 -18.74 -18.09 -1.19
C GLY A 68 -17.76 -19.02 -1.92
N VAL A 69 -16.44 -18.85 -1.68
CA VAL A 69 -15.36 -19.67 -2.29
C VAL A 69 -14.46 -20.27 -1.21
N THR A 70 -13.60 -21.22 -1.60
CA THR A 70 -12.58 -21.72 -0.68
C THR A 70 -11.49 -20.66 -0.43
N PRO A 71 -10.80 -20.68 0.73
CA PRO A 71 -9.68 -19.77 0.99
C PRO A 71 -8.60 -19.82 -0.09
N GLN A 72 -8.26 -21.01 -0.60
CA GLN A 72 -7.31 -21.18 -1.70
C GLN A 72 -7.79 -20.47 -2.98
N GLN A 73 -9.05 -20.67 -3.38
CA GLN A 73 -9.62 -19.97 -4.55
C GLN A 73 -9.64 -18.46 -4.35
N PHE A 74 -9.89 -18.00 -3.14
CA PHE A 74 -9.90 -16.56 -2.82
C PHE A 74 -8.52 -15.94 -3.04
N VAL A 75 -7.46 -16.53 -2.48
CA VAL A 75 -6.10 -16.00 -2.66
C VAL A 75 -5.61 -16.18 -4.10
N ASP A 76 -5.94 -17.28 -4.79
CA ASP A 76 -5.61 -17.48 -6.20
C ASP A 76 -6.20 -16.39 -7.08
N ASN A 77 -7.45 -16.01 -6.84
CA ASN A 77 -8.11 -14.93 -7.58
C ASN A 77 -7.40 -13.57 -7.41
N ILE A 78 -6.85 -13.31 -6.23
CA ILE A 78 -6.15 -12.04 -5.95
C ILE A 78 -4.69 -12.09 -6.44
N VAL A 79 -4.01 -13.22 -6.30
CA VAL A 79 -2.57 -13.33 -6.60
C VAL A 79 -2.35 -13.56 -8.09
N THR A 80 -3.03 -14.55 -8.68
CA THR A 80 -2.84 -15.00 -10.05
C THR A 80 -3.98 -14.63 -11.01
N GLY A 81 -5.09 -14.14 -10.48
CA GLY A 81 -6.22 -13.69 -11.28
C GLY A 81 -5.93 -12.40 -12.07
N PRO A 82 -6.82 -12.01 -12.99
CA PRO A 82 -6.65 -10.82 -13.82
C PRO A 82 -6.49 -9.55 -13.00
N LYS A 83 -5.48 -8.74 -13.33
CA LYS A 83 -5.07 -7.57 -12.55
C LYS A 83 -4.73 -7.91 -11.08
N GLY A 84 -4.24 -9.11 -10.85
CA GLY A 84 -3.77 -9.59 -9.54
C GLY A 84 -2.36 -9.11 -9.22
N VAL A 85 -1.79 -9.70 -8.17
CA VAL A 85 -0.46 -9.31 -7.69
C VAL A 85 0.63 -9.55 -8.73
N LEU A 86 0.63 -10.71 -9.39
CA LEU A 86 1.63 -11.04 -10.41
C LEU A 86 1.52 -10.14 -11.64
N ASP A 87 0.30 -9.84 -12.10
CA ASP A 87 0.07 -8.90 -13.18
C ASP A 87 0.55 -7.48 -12.82
N LEU A 88 0.31 -7.05 -11.57
CA LEU A 88 0.78 -5.75 -11.09
C LEU A 88 2.31 -5.66 -11.11
N TRP A 89 3.02 -6.69 -10.63
CA TRP A 89 4.48 -6.69 -10.65
C TRP A 89 5.04 -6.73 -12.07
N LYS A 90 4.39 -7.48 -12.96
CA LYS A 90 4.73 -7.47 -14.39
C LYS A 90 4.50 -6.09 -15.01
N LEU A 91 3.33 -5.46 -14.75
CA LEU A 91 3.04 -4.11 -15.24
C LEU A 91 4.08 -3.10 -14.75
N MET A 92 4.42 -3.14 -13.45
CA MET A 92 5.37 -2.23 -12.83
C MET A 92 6.84 -2.51 -13.18
N ASN A 93 7.11 -3.47 -14.07
CA ASN A 93 8.45 -3.88 -14.48
C ASN A 93 9.34 -4.26 -13.28
N ILE A 94 8.76 -5.03 -12.32
CA ILE A 94 9.49 -5.52 -11.15
C ILE A 94 10.37 -6.69 -11.57
N SER A 95 11.65 -6.64 -11.21
CA SER A 95 12.69 -7.59 -11.62
C SER A 95 13.02 -8.64 -10.54
N ASN A 96 12.01 -9.07 -9.77
CA ASN A 96 12.19 -10.11 -8.76
C ASN A 96 12.64 -11.43 -9.38
N ASP A 97 13.61 -12.07 -8.74
CA ASP A 97 14.13 -13.38 -9.15
C ASP A 97 13.24 -14.51 -8.65
N ARG A 98 12.52 -14.26 -7.54
CA ARG A 98 11.66 -15.26 -6.91
C ARG A 98 10.40 -14.62 -6.34
N PHE A 99 9.29 -15.36 -6.46
CA PHE A 99 8.02 -15.06 -5.84
C PHE A 99 7.59 -16.26 -5.01
N ILE A 100 7.32 -16.06 -3.71
CA ILE A 100 6.87 -17.12 -2.80
C ILE A 100 5.40 -16.89 -2.41
N ARG A 101 4.65 -17.97 -2.32
CA ARG A 101 3.33 -18.04 -1.70
C ARG A 101 3.43 -18.86 -0.41
N THR A 102 2.86 -18.41 0.69
CA THR A 102 2.91 -19.22 1.92
C THR A 102 2.08 -20.50 1.81
N THR A 103 1.21 -20.59 0.80
CA THR A 103 0.48 -21.81 0.43
C THR A 103 1.28 -22.81 -0.42
N ASP A 104 2.51 -22.48 -0.84
CA ASP A 104 3.37 -23.42 -1.57
C ASP A 104 3.72 -24.64 -0.69
N ASP A 105 3.53 -25.85 -1.20
CA ASP A 105 3.73 -27.11 -0.46
C ASP A 105 5.12 -27.22 0.19
N TYR A 106 6.17 -26.77 -0.52
CA TYR A 106 7.54 -26.80 -0.01
C TYR A 106 7.73 -25.87 1.19
N HIS A 107 7.03 -24.74 1.21
CA HIS A 107 7.04 -23.78 2.31
C HIS A 107 6.29 -24.37 3.51
N VAL A 108 5.07 -24.87 3.30
CA VAL A 108 4.26 -25.51 4.35
C VAL A 108 5.06 -26.63 5.05
N ALA A 109 5.67 -27.53 4.28
CA ALA A 109 6.48 -28.62 4.84
C ALA A 109 7.73 -28.12 5.60
N ALA A 110 8.35 -27.04 5.13
CA ALA A 110 9.48 -26.44 5.82
C ALA A 110 9.07 -25.78 7.14
N ILE A 111 7.96 -25.05 7.18
CA ILE A 111 7.45 -24.41 8.39
C ILE A 111 7.12 -25.43 9.47
N GLN A 112 6.52 -26.57 9.12
CA GLN A 112 6.26 -27.65 10.07
C GLN A 112 7.56 -28.14 10.74
N LYS A 113 8.62 -28.34 9.95
CA LYS A 113 9.95 -28.72 10.48
C LYS A 113 10.57 -27.64 11.36
N ILE A 114 10.42 -26.37 11.00
CA ILE A 114 10.92 -25.22 11.75
C ILE A 114 10.20 -25.11 13.09
N PHE A 115 8.87 -25.19 13.10
CA PHE A 115 8.07 -25.12 14.31
C PHE A 115 8.43 -26.26 15.29
N ARG A 116 8.53 -27.49 14.77
CA ARG A 116 8.98 -28.67 15.54
C ARG A 116 10.37 -28.46 16.13
N LYS A 117 11.32 -27.95 15.35
CA LYS A 117 12.68 -27.71 15.82
C LYS A 117 12.73 -26.68 16.95
N MET A 118 11.97 -25.57 16.86
CA MET A 118 11.88 -24.61 17.95
C MET A 118 11.21 -25.20 19.19
N TYR A 119 10.25 -26.12 19.02
CA TYR A 119 9.63 -26.86 20.10
C TYR A 119 10.63 -27.83 20.76
N ASP A 120 11.36 -28.61 20.00
CA ASP A 120 12.38 -29.56 20.48
C ASP A 120 13.54 -28.81 21.20
N ASN A 121 13.87 -27.60 20.78
CA ASN A 121 14.84 -26.73 21.46
C ASN A 121 14.31 -26.18 22.80
N GLY A 122 13.03 -26.39 23.13
CA GLY A 122 12.38 -25.87 24.33
C GLY A 122 12.06 -24.37 24.28
N ASP A 123 12.15 -23.76 23.11
CA ASP A 123 11.80 -22.35 22.89
C ASP A 123 10.32 -22.16 22.55
N ILE A 124 9.61 -23.23 22.17
CA ILE A 124 8.16 -23.26 22.09
C ILE A 124 7.63 -24.20 23.19
N TYR A 125 6.58 -23.79 23.88
CA TYR A 125 5.91 -24.59 24.93
C TYR A 125 4.39 -24.41 24.87
N LYS A 126 3.63 -25.40 25.36
CA LYS A 126 2.16 -25.38 25.41
C LYS A 126 1.69 -24.69 26.67
N GLY A 127 0.71 -23.80 26.55
CA GLY A 127 0.13 -23.05 27.66
C GLY A 127 -1.31 -22.64 27.37
N LYS A 128 -1.92 -21.89 28.29
CA LYS A 128 -3.24 -21.27 28.06
C LYS A 128 -3.05 -19.77 27.85
N TYR A 129 -3.66 -19.26 26.80
CA TYR A 129 -3.73 -17.85 26.54
C TYR A 129 -5.04 -17.28 27.05
N VAL A 130 -4.95 -16.19 27.82
CA VAL A 130 -6.08 -15.35 28.20
C VAL A 130 -5.66 -13.91 27.87
N GLY A 131 -6.31 -13.28 26.93
CA GLY A 131 -5.91 -11.91 26.55
C GLY A 131 -6.83 -11.28 25.52
N LYS A 132 -6.43 -10.11 25.03
CA LYS A 132 -7.16 -9.29 24.09
C LYS A 132 -6.64 -9.52 22.66
N TYR A 133 -7.47 -10.02 21.79
CA TYR A 133 -7.13 -10.34 20.41
C TYR A 133 -7.63 -9.28 19.44
N CYS A 134 -6.73 -8.73 18.63
CA CYS A 134 -7.09 -7.86 17.51
C CYS A 134 -7.17 -8.69 16.22
N LYS A 135 -8.37 -9.01 15.78
CA LYS A 135 -8.61 -9.77 14.55
C LYS A 135 -8.01 -9.15 13.28
N PRO A 136 -8.08 -7.81 13.07
CA PRO A 136 -7.50 -7.19 11.87
C PRO A 136 -5.97 -7.19 11.79
N CYS A 137 -5.28 -7.21 12.94
CA CYS A 137 -3.81 -7.25 13.02
C CYS A 137 -3.30 -8.67 13.28
N GLU A 138 -4.21 -9.61 13.55
CA GLU A 138 -3.90 -10.98 13.98
C GLU A 138 -2.90 -11.00 15.16
N SER A 139 -3.03 -10.03 16.07
CA SER A 139 -2.13 -9.83 17.20
C SER A 139 -2.86 -9.91 18.52
N PHE A 140 -2.22 -10.57 19.50
CA PHE A 140 -2.65 -10.56 20.88
C PHE A 140 -1.97 -9.44 21.65
N TRP A 141 -2.70 -8.91 22.62
CA TRP A 141 -2.27 -7.82 23.47
C TRP A 141 -2.65 -8.15 24.93
N THR A 142 -1.78 -7.81 25.83
CA THR A 142 -2.15 -7.74 27.24
C THR A 142 -2.96 -6.47 27.48
N GLU A 143 -3.75 -6.44 28.57
CA GLU A 143 -4.54 -5.28 28.92
C GLU A 143 -3.69 -4.01 29.07
N SER A 144 -2.45 -4.17 29.59
CA SER A 144 -1.48 -3.07 29.78
C SER A 144 -0.89 -2.52 28.47
N GLN A 145 -0.98 -3.27 27.37
CA GLN A 145 -0.47 -2.87 26.05
C GLN A 145 -1.52 -2.15 25.20
N LEU A 146 -2.78 -2.19 25.62
CA LEU A 146 -3.84 -1.49 24.90
C LEU A 146 -3.72 0.02 25.04
N VAL A 147 -4.05 0.75 24.01
CA VAL A 147 -4.18 2.21 24.03
C VAL A 147 -5.67 2.55 24.04
N ASP A 148 -6.14 3.15 25.13
CA ASP A 148 -7.56 3.44 25.35
C ASP A 148 -8.49 2.21 25.17
N GLY A 149 -8.03 1.03 25.63
CA GLY A 149 -8.75 -0.23 25.49
C GLY A 149 -8.75 -0.83 24.08
N LYS A 150 -7.97 -0.28 23.14
CA LYS A 150 -7.91 -0.65 21.73
C LYS A 150 -6.54 -1.16 21.32
N CYS A 151 -6.50 -1.83 20.17
CA CYS A 151 -5.25 -2.32 19.59
C CYS A 151 -4.26 -1.18 19.33
N PRO A 152 -3.03 -1.22 19.87
CA PRO A 152 -2.05 -0.15 19.70
C PRO A 152 -1.57 0.00 18.25
N ASP A 153 -1.62 -1.07 17.44
CA ASP A 153 -1.16 -1.03 16.05
C ASP A 153 -2.17 -0.40 15.10
N CYS A 154 -3.48 -0.65 15.29
CA CYS A 154 -4.50 -0.21 14.34
C CYS A 154 -5.65 0.61 14.94
N GLY A 155 -5.69 0.80 16.27
CA GLY A 155 -6.71 1.58 16.97
C GLY A 155 -8.12 0.95 17.00
N ARG A 156 -8.27 -0.33 16.59
CA ARG A 156 -9.57 -1.01 16.55
C ARG A 156 -9.87 -1.75 17.87
N GLU A 157 -11.14 -2.04 18.09
CA GLU A 157 -11.62 -2.84 19.22
C GLU A 157 -10.94 -4.21 19.23
N VAL A 158 -10.65 -4.72 20.43
CA VAL A 158 -10.09 -6.04 20.69
C VAL A 158 -11.16 -6.91 21.40
N GLN A 159 -11.06 -8.22 21.24
CA GLN A 159 -11.98 -9.19 21.83
C GLN A 159 -11.24 -10.03 22.88
N ASP A 160 -11.95 -10.41 23.95
CA ASP A 160 -11.42 -11.39 24.90
C ASP A 160 -11.26 -12.73 24.19
N ALA A 161 -10.11 -13.37 24.38
CA ALA A 161 -9.84 -14.69 23.85
C ALA A 161 -9.17 -15.54 24.94
N GLU A 162 -9.71 -16.74 25.16
CA GLU A 162 -9.13 -17.79 26.00
C GLU A 162 -9.00 -19.04 25.14
N GLU A 163 -7.76 -19.49 24.91
CA GLU A 163 -7.53 -20.72 24.17
C GLU A 163 -6.24 -21.43 24.63
N GLU A 164 -6.19 -22.75 24.46
CA GLU A 164 -4.95 -23.50 24.58
C GLU A 164 -4.09 -23.19 23.38
N ALA A 165 -2.83 -22.83 23.60
CA ALA A 165 -1.95 -22.38 22.54
C ALA A 165 -0.48 -22.72 22.83
N TYR A 166 0.33 -22.68 21.77
CA TYR A 166 1.78 -22.74 21.88
C TYR A 166 2.36 -21.33 21.99
N PHE A 167 3.39 -21.18 22.83
CA PHE A 167 4.07 -19.92 23.09
C PHE A 167 5.55 -20.03 22.75
N PHE A 168 6.07 -19.04 22.04
CA PHE A 168 7.50 -18.86 21.81
C PHE A 168 8.10 -17.98 22.91
N ARG A 169 9.21 -18.43 23.53
CA ARG A 169 9.92 -17.74 24.61
C ARG A 169 10.63 -16.49 24.12
N LEU A 170 9.88 -15.51 23.65
CA LEU A 170 10.41 -14.26 23.13
C LEU A 170 11.16 -13.49 24.23
N SER A 171 10.67 -13.53 25.47
CA SER A 171 11.28 -12.88 26.65
C SER A 171 12.74 -13.34 26.87
N LYS A 172 13.07 -14.61 26.56
CA LYS A 172 14.44 -15.17 26.65
C LYS A 172 15.47 -14.39 25.80
N TYR A 173 15.02 -13.74 24.74
CA TYR A 173 15.89 -13.06 23.78
C TYR A 173 15.95 -11.55 23.98
N ALA A 174 15.25 -10.98 24.97
CA ALA A 174 15.10 -9.54 25.16
C ALA A 174 16.43 -8.78 25.20
N ASP A 175 17.38 -9.21 26.03
CA ASP A 175 18.69 -8.53 26.16
C ASP A 175 19.49 -8.56 24.86
N LYS A 176 19.47 -9.70 24.14
CA LYS A 176 20.18 -9.85 22.87
C LYS A 176 19.57 -8.97 21.76
N ILE A 177 18.25 -8.84 21.77
CA ILE A 177 17.53 -7.99 20.82
C ILE A 177 17.80 -6.52 21.15
N GLN A 178 17.79 -6.15 22.42
CA GLN A 178 18.14 -4.79 22.82
C GLN A 178 19.56 -4.43 22.36
N ASP A 179 20.54 -5.28 22.62
CA ASP A 179 21.92 -5.08 22.18
C ASP A 179 22.02 -4.95 20.65
N LEU A 180 21.34 -5.83 19.90
CA LEU A 180 21.26 -5.77 18.44
C LEU A 180 20.71 -4.44 17.94
N LEU A 181 19.62 -3.94 18.54
CA LEU A 181 18.97 -2.72 18.09
C LEU A 181 19.75 -1.45 18.49
N GLU A 182 20.34 -1.41 19.68
CA GLU A 182 21.00 -0.20 20.20
C GLU A 182 22.44 -0.06 19.72
N ASN A 183 23.17 -1.17 19.57
CA ASN A 183 24.61 -1.19 19.34
C ASN A 183 25.04 -1.56 17.93
N THR A 184 24.09 -1.81 17.01
CA THR A 184 24.41 -2.10 15.61
C THR A 184 23.56 -1.23 14.68
N ASP A 185 23.79 -1.35 13.37
CA ASP A 185 23.02 -0.72 12.30
C ASP A 185 21.95 -1.66 11.70
N PHE A 186 21.63 -2.74 12.43
CA PHE A 186 20.66 -3.75 12.01
C PHE A 186 19.30 -3.15 11.64
N LEU A 187 18.77 -2.22 12.46
CA LEU A 187 17.49 -1.56 12.20
C LEU A 187 17.70 -0.11 11.74
N GLN A 188 17.16 0.21 10.57
CA GLN A 188 17.23 1.53 9.95
C GLN A 188 15.83 2.05 9.57
N PRO A 189 15.60 3.37 9.53
CA PRO A 189 16.47 4.43 10.09
C PRO A 189 16.49 4.43 11.62
N ARG A 190 17.40 5.17 12.24
CA ARG A 190 17.58 5.22 13.72
C ARG A 190 16.31 5.59 14.49
N SER A 191 15.41 6.34 13.90
CA SER A 191 14.10 6.65 14.50
C SER A 191 13.29 5.39 14.84
N ARG A 192 13.41 4.32 14.04
CA ARG A 192 12.73 3.04 14.28
C ARG A 192 13.32 2.29 15.47
N VAL A 193 14.63 2.42 15.69
CA VAL A 193 15.28 1.85 16.89
C VAL A 193 14.66 2.45 18.14
N ASN A 194 14.58 3.79 18.21
CA ASN A 194 14.01 4.48 19.37
C ASN A 194 12.55 4.07 19.61
N GLU A 195 11.76 3.91 18.55
CA GLU A 195 10.37 3.44 18.61
C GLU A 195 10.30 2.02 19.18
N MET A 196 11.07 1.08 18.65
CA MET A 196 11.06 -0.32 19.12
C MET A 196 11.54 -0.46 20.55
N VAL A 197 12.64 0.21 20.91
CA VAL A 197 13.21 0.13 22.25
C VAL A 197 12.25 0.73 23.28
N ASN A 198 11.69 1.92 23.03
CA ASN A 198 10.82 2.58 24.00
C ASN A 198 9.45 1.91 24.16
N ASN A 199 8.87 1.42 23.05
CA ASN A 199 7.49 0.91 23.07
C ASN A 199 7.42 -0.58 23.41
N PHE A 200 8.48 -1.37 23.13
CA PHE A 200 8.42 -2.82 23.28
C PHE A 200 9.52 -3.40 24.18
N ILE A 201 10.77 -2.94 24.06
CA ILE A 201 11.87 -3.54 24.83
C ILE A 201 11.84 -3.07 26.29
N LYS A 202 11.77 -1.76 26.55
CA LYS A 202 11.76 -1.20 27.90
C LYS A 202 10.58 -1.63 28.77
N PRO A 203 9.34 -1.76 28.23
CA PRO A 203 8.22 -2.31 28.97
C PRO A 203 8.40 -3.79 29.34
N GLY A 204 9.30 -4.51 28.66
CA GLY A 204 9.53 -5.95 28.79
C GLY A 204 8.87 -6.73 27.67
N LEU A 205 9.64 -7.67 27.08
CA LEU A 205 9.08 -8.60 26.10
C LEU A 205 8.41 -9.77 26.81
N GLU A 206 7.17 -10.02 26.45
CA GLU A 206 6.41 -11.20 26.87
C GLU A 206 6.52 -12.31 25.84
N ASP A 207 6.29 -13.57 26.26
CA ASP A 207 6.29 -14.72 25.38
C ASP A 207 5.16 -14.62 24.35
N LEU A 208 5.47 -14.93 23.12
CA LEU A 208 4.56 -14.76 21.99
C LEU A 208 3.71 -16.01 21.77
N CYS A 209 2.40 -15.84 21.70
CA CYS A 209 1.50 -16.91 21.27
C CYS A 209 1.70 -17.24 19.79
N VAL A 210 2.09 -18.49 19.46
CA VAL A 210 2.53 -18.90 18.10
C VAL A 210 1.66 -20.01 17.49
N SER A 211 0.47 -20.27 18.04
CA SER A 211 -0.53 -21.14 17.41
C SER A 211 -1.94 -20.63 17.62
N ARG A 212 -2.89 -21.17 16.87
CA ARG A 212 -4.32 -20.86 16.94
C ARG A 212 -5.13 -22.14 16.82
N THR A 213 -6.34 -22.13 17.45
CA THR A 213 -7.35 -23.18 17.31
C THR A 213 -8.69 -22.62 16.78
N SER A 214 -8.81 -21.29 16.73
CA SER A 214 -10.06 -20.59 16.39
C SER A 214 -10.40 -20.55 14.90
N PHE A 215 -9.49 -20.93 14.02
CA PHE A 215 -9.68 -21.04 12.57
C PHE A 215 -8.82 -22.18 11.99
N SER A 216 -9.11 -22.60 10.76
CA SER A 216 -8.47 -23.76 10.13
C SER A 216 -7.56 -23.41 8.95
N TRP A 217 -7.69 -22.23 8.38
CA TRP A 217 -6.88 -21.79 7.23
C TRP A 217 -5.49 -21.32 7.67
N GLY A 218 -4.58 -22.29 7.79
CA GLY A 218 -3.20 -22.10 8.21
C GLY A 218 -2.41 -23.40 8.12
N ILE A 219 -1.12 -23.37 8.45
CA ILE A 219 -0.26 -24.55 8.46
C ILE A 219 -0.51 -25.36 9.72
N PRO A 220 -0.96 -26.63 9.63
CA PRO A 220 -1.19 -27.45 10.82
C PRO A 220 0.13 -27.72 11.56
N VAL A 221 0.09 -27.68 12.90
CA VAL A 221 1.19 -28.17 13.73
C VAL A 221 1.23 -29.70 13.55
N ASP A 222 2.31 -30.24 13.01
CA ASP A 222 2.39 -31.64 12.57
C ASP A 222 2.26 -32.67 13.70
N PHE A 223 2.62 -32.32 14.94
CA PHE A 223 2.50 -33.16 16.12
C PHE A 223 1.25 -32.85 16.98
N ASP A 224 0.48 -31.81 16.64
CA ASP A 224 -0.78 -31.42 17.28
C ASP A 224 -1.71 -30.76 16.25
N PRO A 225 -2.35 -31.56 15.36
CA PRO A 225 -3.12 -31.04 14.21
C PRO A 225 -4.36 -30.23 14.58
N GLY A 226 -4.75 -30.17 15.86
CA GLY A 226 -5.78 -29.23 16.33
C GLY A 226 -5.36 -27.78 16.37
N HIS A 227 -4.07 -27.51 16.20
CA HIS A 227 -3.49 -26.17 16.16
C HIS A 227 -2.97 -25.83 14.76
N VAL A 228 -3.13 -24.60 14.33
CA VAL A 228 -2.44 -24.02 13.17
C VAL A 228 -1.33 -23.10 13.63
N VAL A 229 -0.23 -23.06 12.87
CA VAL A 229 0.91 -22.21 13.15
C VAL A 229 0.49 -20.74 13.00
N TYR A 230 0.98 -19.90 13.91
CA TYR A 230 0.73 -18.45 13.87
C TYR A 230 1.31 -17.83 12.60
N VAL A 231 0.51 -16.98 11.98
CA VAL A 231 0.81 -16.35 10.67
C VAL A 231 2.21 -15.71 10.59
N TRP A 232 2.70 -15.10 11.66
CA TRP A 232 4.03 -14.48 11.65
C TRP A 232 5.19 -15.49 11.75
N VAL A 233 5.00 -16.69 12.29
CA VAL A 233 6.01 -17.78 12.16
C VAL A 233 6.05 -18.25 10.72
N ASP A 234 4.89 -18.45 10.12
CA ASP A 234 4.70 -18.79 8.72
C ASP A 234 5.33 -17.72 7.82
N ALA A 235 4.86 -16.47 7.94
CA ALA A 235 5.28 -15.37 7.09
C ALA A 235 6.78 -15.05 7.18
N LEU A 236 7.39 -15.02 8.38
CA LEU A 236 8.78 -14.57 8.52
C LEU A 236 9.81 -15.55 7.95
N PHE A 237 9.55 -16.85 8.05
CA PHE A 237 10.48 -17.84 7.49
C PHE A 237 10.43 -17.96 5.96
N ASN A 238 9.52 -17.25 5.27
CA ASN A 238 9.51 -17.19 3.81
C ASN A 238 10.90 -16.81 3.26
N TYR A 239 11.59 -15.89 3.92
CA TYR A 239 12.91 -15.36 3.51
C TYR A 239 13.99 -16.43 3.41
N THR A 240 13.83 -17.53 4.11
CA THR A 240 14.77 -18.65 4.14
C THR A 240 14.27 -19.87 3.37
N THR A 241 12.97 -20.17 3.49
CA THR A 241 12.38 -21.31 2.77
C THR A 241 12.37 -21.10 1.26
N ALA A 242 12.20 -19.85 0.80
CA ALA A 242 12.32 -19.48 -0.59
C ALA A 242 13.75 -19.70 -1.15
N LEU A 243 14.75 -19.86 -0.29
CA LEU A 243 16.13 -20.19 -0.69
C LEU A 243 16.44 -21.69 -0.59
N GLY A 244 15.53 -22.50 -0.01
CA GLY A 244 15.71 -23.94 0.13
C GLY A 244 15.89 -24.44 1.57
N LEU A 245 15.72 -23.59 2.59
CA LEU A 245 15.79 -24.06 3.97
C LEU A 245 14.72 -25.14 4.22
N TYR A 246 15.17 -26.35 4.62
CA TYR A 246 14.36 -27.53 4.91
C TYR A 246 13.42 -28.01 3.78
N ASN A 247 13.74 -27.69 2.55
CA ASN A 247 13.05 -28.21 1.37
C ASN A 247 14.02 -28.48 0.22
N ASP A 248 13.57 -29.26 -0.77
CA ASP A 248 14.37 -29.66 -1.93
C ASP A 248 13.99 -28.86 -3.20
N LYS A 249 13.15 -27.83 -3.06
CA LYS A 249 12.72 -27.00 -4.18
C LYS A 249 13.83 -26.07 -4.68
N TYR A 250 14.60 -25.53 -3.75
CA TYR A 250 15.69 -24.60 -4.01
C TYR A 250 16.94 -25.01 -3.23
N HIS A 251 18.12 -24.57 -3.69
CA HIS A 251 19.42 -24.94 -3.10
C HIS A 251 20.33 -23.72 -2.94
N ASP A 252 19.74 -22.54 -2.80
CA ASP A 252 20.46 -21.26 -2.79
C ASP A 252 20.69 -20.70 -1.39
N TYR A 253 20.21 -21.41 -0.33
CA TYR A 253 20.28 -20.92 1.05
C TYR A 253 21.71 -20.58 1.49
N ASP A 254 22.66 -21.47 1.31
CA ASP A 254 24.05 -21.26 1.73
C ASP A 254 24.75 -20.17 0.90
N HIS A 255 24.24 -19.89 -0.31
CA HIS A 255 24.79 -18.86 -1.17
C HIS A 255 24.28 -17.47 -0.79
N TYR A 256 22.97 -17.28 -0.64
CA TYR A 256 22.41 -15.95 -0.45
C TYR A 256 22.17 -15.57 1.02
N TRP A 257 21.83 -16.53 1.92
CA TRP A 257 21.61 -16.19 3.31
C TRP A 257 22.92 -15.81 4.03
N PRO A 258 22.96 -14.82 4.94
CA PRO A 258 21.87 -13.95 5.36
C PRO A 258 21.56 -12.84 4.34
N ALA A 259 20.30 -12.35 4.41
CA ALA A 259 19.86 -11.22 3.60
C ALA A 259 20.64 -9.95 3.92
N ASP A 260 20.94 -9.15 2.87
CA ASP A 260 21.56 -7.84 3.04
C ASP A 260 20.52 -6.81 3.54
N TYR A 261 19.29 -6.84 2.98
CA TYR A 261 18.21 -5.97 3.40
C TYR A 261 16.86 -6.67 3.39
N HIS A 262 16.07 -6.44 4.44
CA HIS A 262 14.61 -6.55 4.43
C HIS A 262 14.02 -5.14 4.38
N PHE A 263 13.42 -4.74 3.26
CA PHE A 263 12.66 -3.50 3.18
C PHE A 263 11.22 -3.77 3.60
N VAL A 264 10.73 -3.05 4.62
CA VAL A 264 9.41 -3.28 5.21
C VAL A 264 8.72 -1.96 5.55
N GLY A 265 7.39 -1.95 5.52
CA GLY A 265 6.63 -0.81 6.04
C GLY A 265 6.79 -0.66 7.55
N LYS A 266 6.76 0.57 8.04
CA LYS A 266 6.96 0.85 9.47
C LYS A 266 5.99 0.11 10.40
N GLU A 267 4.80 -0.28 9.91
CA GLU A 267 3.78 -1.01 10.65
C GLU A 267 4.17 -2.44 11.02
N ILE A 268 5.12 -3.03 10.28
CA ILE A 268 5.58 -4.41 10.52
C ILE A 268 7.04 -4.46 10.98
N VAL A 269 7.65 -3.33 11.30
CA VAL A 269 9.03 -3.26 11.82
C VAL A 269 9.19 -4.11 13.08
N ARG A 270 8.22 -4.10 14.00
CA ARG A 270 8.25 -4.91 15.22
C ARG A 270 8.47 -6.39 14.93
N PHE A 271 7.77 -6.93 13.95
CA PHE A 271 7.88 -8.35 13.57
C PHE A 271 9.25 -8.67 12.98
N HIS A 272 9.84 -7.78 12.20
CA HIS A 272 11.11 -7.99 11.52
C HIS A 272 12.34 -7.64 12.37
N SER A 273 12.19 -6.77 13.37
CA SER A 273 13.32 -6.31 14.19
C SER A 273 13.35 -6.91 15.60
N ILE A 274 12.25 -7.50 16.08
CA ILE A 274 12.15 -8.12 17.40
C ILE A 274 11.88 -9.63 17.26
N ILE A 275 10.79 -10.00 16.61
CA ILE A 275 10.32 -11.40 16.56
C ILE A 275 11.21 -12.22 15.62
N TRP A 276 11.48 -11.73 14.42
CA TRP A 276 12.30 -12.43 13.43
C TRP A 276 13.71 -12.76 13.94
N PRO A 277 14.50 -11.81 14.45
CA PRO A 277 15.82 -12.14 14.98
C PRO A 277 15.76 -13.09 16.17
N ALA A 278 14.75 -13.02 17.05
CA ALA A 278 14.57 -13.98 18.15
C ALA A 278 14.35 -15.42 17.64
N MET A 279 13.50 -15.59 16.63
CA MET A 279 13.26 -16.90 16.01
C MET A 279 14.51 -17.44 15.32
N LEU A 280 15.27 -16.61 14.62
CA LEU A 280 16.54 -17.00 14.01
C LEU A 280 17.58 -17.41 15.07
N MET A 281 17.67 -16.67 16.19
CA MET A 281 18.54 -17.03 17.32
C MET A 281 18.13 -18.38 17.93
N SER A 282 16.83 -18.66 18.05
CA SER A 282 16.30 -19.95 18.52
C SER A 282 16.73 -21.10 17.60
N MET A 283 16.73 -20.83 16.30
CA MET A 283 17.15 -21.80 15.28
C MET A 283 18.67 -21.92 15.14
N GLY A 284 19.46 -21.06 15.80
CA GLY A 284 20.92 -20.98 15.64
C GLY A 284 21.33 -20.48 14.26
N MET A 285 20.52 -19.66 13.61
CA MET A 285 20.74 -19.16 12.26
C MET A 285 21.38 -17.76 12.27
N PRO A 286 22.15 -17.38 11.25
CA PRO A 286 22.63 -16.01 11.07
C PRO A 286 21.46 -15.03 10.92
N LEU A 287 21.64 -13.81 11.42
CA LEU A 287 20.66 -12.74 11.28
C LEU A 287 20.84 -12.02 9.92
N PRO A 288 19.78 -11.45 9.34
CA PRO A 288 19.90 -10.52 8.22
C PRO A 288 20.79 -9.33 8.64
N LYS A 289 21.46 -8.69 7.66
CA LYS A 289 22.35 -7.57 7.97
C LYS A 289 21.56 -6.34 8.38
N HIS A 290 20.50 -6.02 7.63
CA HIS A 290 19.68 -4.84 7.87
C HIS A 290 18.19 -5.10 7.69
N VAL A 291 17.39 -4.44 8.53
CA VAL A 291 15.96 -4.22 8.34
C VAL A 291 15.73 -2.72 8.15
N PHE A 292 15.16 -2.32 7.03
CA PHE A 292 14.84 -0.92 6.77
C PHE A 292 13.32 -0.69 6.85
N GLY A 293 12.88 0.08 7.84
CA GLY A 293 11.49 0.42 8.06
C GLY A 293 11.10 1.72 7.34
N HIS A 294 10.55 1.62 6.12
CA HIS A 294 10.14 2.79 5.36
C HIS A 294 8.85 3.44 5.88
N GLY A 295 8.65 4.73 5.53
CA GLY A 295 7.44 5.48 5.88
C GLY A 295 6.22 5.11 5.04
N TRP A 296 5.06 5.60 5.41
CA TRP A 296 3.82 5.42 4.67
C TRP A 296 3.64 6.46 3.57
N LEU A 297 2.94 6.08 2.51
CA LEU A 297 2.28 7.04 1.65
C LEU A 297 0.90 7.34 2.25
N LEU A 298 0.70 8.60 2.61
CA LEU A 298 -0.55 9.13 3.17
C LEU A 298 -1.35 9.80 2.05
N LEU A 299 -2.66 9.82 2.18
CA LEU A 299 -3.56 10.61 1.35
C LEU A 299 -4.32 11.58 2.26
N ASP A 300 -4.28 12.87 1.96
CA ASP A 300 -4.89 13.93 2.77
C ASP A 300 -4.45 13.91 4.25
N GLY A 301 -3.17 13.59 4.49
CA GLY A 301 -2.59 13.47 5.84
C GLY A 301 -3.01 12.23 6.62
N GLY A 302 -3.81 11.33 6.02
CA GLY A 302 -4.29 10.08 6.64
C GLY A 302 -3.78 8.82 5.96
N LYS A 303 -3.71 7.71 6.71
CA LYS A 303 -3.38 6.40 6.16
C LYS A 303 -4.42 5.98 5.12
N MET A 304 -3.97 5.49 3.95
CA MET A 304 -4.85 4.89 2.95
C MET A 304 -5.54 3.65 3.54
N SER A 305 -6.86 3.59 3.38
CA SER A 305 -7.66 2.46 3.83
C SER A 305 -8.83 2.24 2.89
N LYS A 306 -9.06 0.98 2.48
CA LYS A 306 -10.17 0.64 1.60
C LYS A 306 -11.54 0.90 2.24
N SER A 307 -11.64 0.71 3.56
CA SER A 307 -12.86 1.05 4.30
C SER A 307 -13.21 2.54 4.29
N LYS A 308 -12.22 3.41 4.01
CA LYS A 308 -12.41 4.86 3.83
C LYS A 308 -12.60 5.26 2.37
N GLY A 309 -12.49 4.33 1.41
CA GLY A 309 -12.59 4.62 -0.02
C GLY A 309 -11.48 5.54 -0.57
N ASN A 310 -10.36 5.70 0.17
CA ASN A 310 -9.26 6.60 -0.18
C ASN A 310 -8.02 5.87 -0.68
N VAL A 311 -8.19 4.74 -1.38
CA VAL A 311 -7.06 3.95 -1.92
C VAL A 311 -6.73 4.39 -3.33
N VAL A 312 -5.46 4.59 -3.61
CA VAL A 312 -4.94 4.90 -4.94
C VAL A 312 -4.54 3.62 -5.66
N ASP A 313 -5.17 3.38 -6.82
CA ASP A 313 -4.93 2.20 -7.65
C ASP A 313 -3.71 2.42 -8.55
N PRO A 314 -2.61 1.64 -8.38
CA PRO A 314 -1.41 1.76 -9.20
C PRO A 314 -1.64 1.41 -10.68
N TYR A 315 -2.61 0.55 -11.02
CA TYR A 315 -2.97 0.26 -12.41
C TYR A 315 -3.45 1.51 -13.14
N VAL A 316 -4.38 2.25 -12.53
CA VAL A 316 -4.93 3.48 -13.10
C VAL A 316 -3.82 4.49 -13.37
N LEU A 317 -2.91 4.67 -12.41
CA LEU A 317 -1.82 5.63 -12.56
C LEU A 317 -0.80 5.18 -13.61
N ALA A 318 -0.44 3.89 -13.62
CA ALA A 318 0.52 3.35 -14.59
C ALA A 318 -0.02 3.37 -16.03
N GLU A 319 -1.30 3.04 -16.23
CA GLU A 319 -1.97 3.10 -17.54
C GLU A 319 -2.06 4.55 -18.05
N LYS A 320 -2.31 5.51 -17.15
CA LYS A 320 -2.50 6.93 -17.53
C LYS A 320 -1.20 7.68 -17.74
N PHE A 321 -0.22 7.49 -16.88
CA PHE A 321 1.00 8.31 -16.85
C PHE A 321 2.26 7.57 -17.32
N GLY A 322 2.16 6.25 -17.48
CA GLY A 322 3.29 5.39 -17.77
C GLY A 322 3.98 4.86 -16.52
N VAL A 323 4.49 3.65 -16.63
CA VAL A 323 5.12 2.90 -15.53
C VAL A 323 6.36 3.63 -15.01
N ASP A 324 7.26 4.04 -15.88
CA ASP A 324 8.51 4.71 -15.49
C ASP A 324 8.26 6.05 -14.80
N ALA A 325 7.23 6.80 -15.22
CA ALA A 325 6.86 8.05 -14.58
C ALA A 325 6.34 7.81 -13.15
N LEU A 326 5.56 6.76 -12.94
CA LEU A 326 5.08 6.39 -11.61
C LEU A 326 6.22 5.89 -10.72
N ARG A 327 7.11 5.02 -11.23
CA ARG A 327 8.31 4.54 -10.53
C ARG A 327 9.20 5.71 -10.08
N PHE A 328 9.47 6.62 -11.01
CA PHE A 328 10.25 7.83 -10.73
C PHE A 328 9.62 8.67 -9.62
N PHE A 329 8.34 8.99 -9.74
CA PHE A 329 7.62 9.77 -8.74
C PHE A 329 7.73 9.17 -7.34
N LEU A 330 7.50 7.86 -7.20
CA LEU A 330 7.57 7.17 -5.92
C LEU A 330 8.95 7.27 -5.27
N MET A 331 10.02 7.23 -6.06
CA MET A 331 11.39 7.26 -5.55
C MET A 331 11.97 8.67 -5.40
N ARG A 332 11.45 9.64 -6.16
CA ARG A 332 11.95 11.01 -6.21
C ARG A 332 11.34 11.92 -5.16
N THR A 333 10.05 11.74 -4.88
CA THR A 333 9.26 12.74 -4.17
C THR A 333 9.37 12.65 -2.65
N PHE A 334 9.51 11.44 -2.11
CA PHE A 334 9.44 11.20 -0.67
C PHE A 334 10.76 10.65 -0.10
N PRO A 335 11.22 11.15 1.07
CA PRO A 335 12.29 10.49 1.81
C PRO A 335 11.86 9.09 2.23
N PHE A 336 12.58 8.03 1.81
CA PHE A 336 12.15 6.64 1.97
C PHE A 336 11.90 6.23 3.44
N GLY A 337 12.66 6.77 4.39
CA GLY A 337 12.50 6.50 5.83
C GLY A 337 11.39 7.29 6.54
N SER A 338 10.68 8.20 5.85
CA SER A 338 9.67 9.10 6.41
C SER A 338 8.33 8.96 5.66
N ASP A 339 7.25 9.37 6.33
CA ASP A 339 5.94 9.41 5.69
C ASP A 339 5.90 10.50 4.61
N GLY A 340 5.17 10.24 3.52
CA GLY A 340 4.96 11.16 2.42
C GLY A 340 3.49 11.34 2.08
N ASN A 341 3.05 12.57 1.82
CA ASN A 341 1.70 12.85 1.35
C ASN A 341 1.64 12.72 -0.17
N PHE A 342 0.87 11.75 -0.63
CA PHE A 342 0.55 11.57 -2.04
C PHE A 342 -0.57 12.53 -2.46
N SER A 343 -0.44 13.16 -3.62
CA SER A 343 -1.56 13.75 -4.35
C SER A 343 -1.37 13.57 -5.86
N ASN A 344 -2.45 13.59 -6.62
CA ASN A 344 -2.40 13.51 -8.07
C ASN A 344 -1.72 14.75 -8.68
N GLU A 345 -1.94 15.92 -8.09
CA GLU A 345 -1.29 17.17 -8.50
C GLU A 345 0.22 17.08 -8.34
N LEU A 346 0.70 16.54 -7.21
CA LEU A 346 2.11 16.34 -6.95
C LEU A 346 2.75 15.37 -7.94
N LEU A 347 2.06 14.28 -8.27
CA LEU A 347 2.48 13.31 -9.28
C LEU A 347 2.62 13.99 -10.66
N ILE A 348 1.58 14.69 -11.12
CA ILE A 348 1.58 15.35 -12.43
C ILE A 348 2.64 16.45 -12.49
N ASN A 349 2.79 17.23 -11.41
CA ASN A 349 3.81 18.29 -11.33
C ASN A 349 5.23 17.70 -11.40
N THR A 350 5.51 16.62 -10.67
CA THR A 350 6.82 15.94 -10.71
C THR A 350 7.13 15.42 -12.12
N ILE A 351 6.15 14.81 -12.79
CA ILE A 351 6.31 14.35 -14.18
C ILE A 351 6.59 15.53 -15.11
N ASN A 352 5.82 16.60 -15.01
CA ASN A 352 5.95 17.76 -15.90
C ASN A 352 7.27 18.52 -15.69
N VAL A 353 7.71 18.69 -14.45
CA VAL A 353 8.91 19.46 -14.13
C VAL A 353 10.16 18.62 -14.36
N ASP A 354 10.28 17.51 -13.66
CA ASP A 354 11.53 16.73 -13.66
C ASP A 354 11.67 15.91 -14.96
N LEU A 355 10.63 15.15 -15.34
CA LEU A 355 10.74 14.23 -16.48
C LEU A 355 10.50 14.92 -17.84
N ALA A 356 9.45 15.70 -17.99
CA ALA A 356 9.16 16.33 -19.28
C ALA A 356 10.03 17.56 -19.57
N ASN A 357 10.10 18.52 -18.62
CA ASN A 357 10.84 19.76 -18.86
C ASN A 357 12.35 19.57 -18.69
N ASP A 358 12.82 18.90 -17.64
CA ASP A 358 14.26 18.78 -17.42
C ASP A 358 14.87 17.68 -18.29
N LEU A 359 14.53 16.40 -18.07
CA LEU A 359 15.13 15.26 -18.77
C LEU A 359 14.68 15.20 -20.25
N GLY A 360 13.37 15.25 -20.48
CA GLY A 360 12.79 15.12 -21.82
C GLY A 360 13.26 16.23 -22.77
N ASN A 361 13.29 17.47 -22.29
CA ASN A 361 13.82 18.60 -23.06
C ASN A 361 15.31 18.46 -23.35
N LEU A 362 16.12 18.06 -22.36
CA LEU A 362 17.56 17.87 -22.57
C LEU A 362 17.82 16.89 -23.72
N VAL A 363 17.18 15.71 -23.66
CA VAL A 363 17.35 14.66 -24.70
C VAL A 363 16.84 15.15 -26.06
N SER A 364 15.62 15.69 -26.12
CA SER A 364 14.99 16.12 -27.36
C SER A 364 15.72 17.27 -28.03
N ARG A 365 16.14 18.33 -27.27
CA ARG A 365 16.89 19.46 -27.80
C ARG A 365 18.28 19.03 -28.30
N THR A 366 18.98 18.21 -27.52
CA THR A 366 20.33 17.75 -27.87
C THR A 366 20.31 16.91 -29.13
N THR A 367 19.46 15.90 -29.21
CA THR A 367 19.35 14.99 -30.38
C THR A 367 18.89 15.76 -31.63
N ALA A 368 17.95 16.71 -31.49
CA ALA A 368 17.50 17.54 -32.59
C ALA A 368 18.61 18.45 -33.13
N MET A 369 19.46 19.00 -32.26
CA MET A 369 20.59 19.86 -32.70
C MET A 369 21.65 19.02 -33.39
N VAL A 370 22.00 17.82 -32.91
CA VAL A 370 22.93 16.92 -33.57
C VAL A 370 22.41 16.53 -34.95
N GLN A 371 21.14 16.19 -35.08
CA GLN A 371 20.51 15.87 -36.37
C GLN A 371 20.54 17.08 -37.32
N LYS A 372 20.17 18.25 -36.82
CA LYS A 372 20.08 19.48 -37.66
C LYS A 372 21.42 19.96 -38.14
N TYR A 373 22.45 19.94 -37.30
CA TYR A 373 23.72 20.61 -37.62
C TYR A 373 24.78 19.65 -38.14
N PHE A 374 24.69 18.36 -37.82
CA PHE A 374 25.66 17.32 -38.18
C PHE A 374 25.09 16.09 -38.84
N GLY A 375 23.81 16.11 -39.21
CA GLY A 375 23.17 14.94 -39.86
C GLY A 375 23.10 13.67 -39.02
N GLY A 376 23.18 13.81 -37.69
CA GLY A 376 23.09 12.70 -36.72
C GLY A 376 24.44 12.10 -36.27
N THR A 377 25.57 12.56 -36.82
CA THR A 377 26.90 12.04 -36.44
C THR A 377 27.87 13.20 -36.19
N LEU A 378 28.45 13.26 -35.01
CA LEU A 378 29.44 14.27 -34.68
C LEU A 378 30.77 13.98 -35.37
N PRO A 379 31.55 15.03 -35.74
CA PRO A 379 32.86 14.85 -36.34
C PRO A 379 33.90 14.34 -35.33
N ALA A 380 34.93 13.62 -35.80
CA ALA A 380 36.05 13.20 -35.00
C ALA A 380 36.75 14.41 -34.31
N GLY A 381 37.26 14.20 -33.12
CA GLY A 381 37.89 15.24 -32.30
C GLY A 381 36.93 16.09 -31.48
N CYS A 382 35.62 15.84 -31.53
CA CYS A 382 34.63 16.61 -30.76
C CYS A 382 34.71 16.42 -29.23
N LYS A 383 35.42 15.39 -28.75
CA LYS A 383 35.68 15.18 -27.32
C LYS A 383 36.55 16.23 -26.67
N THR A 384 37.41 16.89 -27.48
CA THR A 384 38.41 17.82 -27.00
C THR A 384 38.11 19.24 -27.50
N CYS A 385 38.45 20.23 -26.69
CA CYS A 385 38.39 21.64 -27.06
C CYS A 385 39.70 22.30 -26.65
N ALA A 386 40.30 23.04 -27.58
CA ALA A 386 41.59 23.76 -27.34
C ALA A 386 41.43 24.91 -26.32
N ALA A 387 40.24 25.51 -26.25
CA ALA A 387 39.92 26.60 -25.33
C ALA A 387 38.54 26.34 -24.69
N PRO A 388 38.47 25.51 -23.63
CA PRO A 388 37.22 25.25 -22.93
C PRO A 388 36.82 26.51 -22.15
N GLU A 389 35.50 26.79 -22.17
CA GLU A 389 34.89 27.81 -21.35
C GLU A 389 34.65 27.35 -19.93
N ALA A 390 34.43 28.25 -18.98
CA ALA A 390 34.19 27.91 -17.59
C ALA A 390 32.99 26.96 -17.41
N TYR A 391 31.92 27.14 -18.19
CA TYR A 391 30.74 26.33 -18.16
C TYR A 391 30.95 24.89 -18.69
N ASP A 392 31.95 24.65 -19.59
CA ASP A 392 32.33 23.28 -19.99
C ASP A 392 32.95 22.56 -18.82
N THR A 393 33.88 23.22 -18.11
CA THR A 393 34.58 22.65 -16.95
C THR A 393 33.61 22.37 -15.80
N GLU A 394 32.65 23.25 -15.58
CA GLU A 394 31.62 23.09 -14.53
C GLU A 394 30.74 21.86 -14.79
N LEU A 395 30.22 21.73 -16.04
CA LEU A 395 29.40 20.55 -16.40
C LEU A 395 30.19 19.25 -16.26
N LEU A 396 31.41 19.22 -16.79
CA LEU A 396 32.29 18.04 -16.71
C LEU A 396 32.60 17.65 -15.26
N SER A 397 32.97 18.64 -14.43
CA SER A 397 33.28 18.40 -13.01
C SER A 397 32.08 17.84 -12.25
N LEU A 398 30.90 18.44 -12.47
CA LEU A 398 29.68 18.00 -11.80
C LEU A 398 29.28 16.57 -12.21
N ALA A 399 29.37 16.26 -13.52
CA ALA A 399 29.01 14.95 -14.05
C ALA A 399 30.01 13.86 -13.66
N SER A 400 31.31 14.15 -13.69
CA SER A 400 32.37 13.18 -13.33
C SER A 400 32.31 12.76 -11.87
N GLY A 401 31.86 13.63 -10.96
CA GLY A 401 31.66 13.30 -9.53
C GLY A 401 30.29 12.72 -9.20
N LEU A 402 29.41 12.63 -10.18
CA LEU A 402 28.00 12.24 -9.93
C LEU A 402 27.87 10.82 -9.39
N ARG A 403 28.57 9.85 -9.98
CA ARG A 403 28.47 8.43 -9.57
C ARG A 403 28.79 8.24 -8.10
N ASP A 404 29.84 8.87 -7.59
CA ASP A 404 30.28 8.67 -6.20
C ASP A 404 29.28 9.30 -5.21
N ARG A 405 28.67 10.45 -5.54
CA ARG A 405 27.61 11.06 -4.74
C ARG A 405 26.34 10.22 -4.76
N TYR A 406 25.93 9.75 -5.93
CA TYR A 406 24.79 8.86 -6.12
C TYR A 406 24.97 7.55 -5.33
N GLU A 407 26.15 6.93 -5.40
CA GLU A 407 26.48 5.71 -4.65
C GLU A 407 26.31 5.91 -3.15
N ALA A 408 26.84 7.01 -2.59
CA ALA A 408 26.73 7.31 -1.19
C ALA A 408 25.26 7.43 -0.73
N ASP A 409 24.41 8.06 -1.54
CA ASP A 409 22.97 8.21 -1.24
C ASP A 409 22.21 6.89 -1.39
N MET A 410 22.52 6.08 -2.40
CA MET A 410 21.90 4.76 -2.58
C MET A 410 22.29 3.79 -1.45
N GLU A 411 23.56 3.74 -1.04
CA GLU A 411 24.00 2.93 0.11
C GLU A 411 23.36 3.39 1.43
N ALA A 412 23.00 4.68 1.55
CA ALA A 412 22.24 5.21 2.68
C ALA A 412 20.72 4.98 2.58
N CYS A 413 20.24 4.19 1.61
CA CYS A 413 18.82 3.97 1.33
C CYS A 413 18.03 5.28 1.13
N ALA A 414 18.65 6.27 0.47
CA ALA A 414 18.08 7.59 0.18
C ALA A 414 17.90 7.84 -1.33
N PRO A 415 17.06 7.05 -2.04
CA PRO A 415 16.92 7.14 -3.50
C PRO A 415 16.49 8.53 -3.97
N HIS A 416 15.70 9.27 -3.20
CA HIS A 416 15.30 10.64 -3.51
C HIS A 416 16.50 11.60 -3.60
N LYS A 417 17.51 11.43 -2.73
CA LYS A 417 18.75 12.24 -2.80
C LYS A 417 19.63 11.82 -3.98
N ALA A 418 19.76 10.51 -4.21
CA ALA A 418 20.48 10.01 -5.37
C ALA A 418 19.90 10.58 -6.68
N LEU A 419 18.56 10.61 -6.81
CA LEU A 419 17.88 11.23 -7.94
C LEU A 419 18.08 12.75 -7.98
N GLU A 420 18.10 13.43 -6.83
CA GLU A 420 18.41 14.87 -6.76
C GLU A 420 19.80 15.16 -7.33
N GLU A 421 20.81 14.37 -7.01
CA GLU A 421 22.16 14.52 -7.55
C GLU A 421 22.18 14.37 -9.08
N VAL A 422 21.44 13.39 -9.63
CA VAL A 422 21.31 13.23 -11.09
C VAL A 422 20.64 14.45 -11.72
N PHE A 423 19.57 14.97 -11.12
CA PHE A 423 18.86 16.13 -11.65
C PHE A 423 19.65 17.44 -11.57
N LYS A 424 20.58 17.57 -10.61
CA LYS A 424 21.54 18.69 -10.60
C LYS A 424 22.38 18.72 -11.90
N VAL A 425 22.82 17.55 -12.38
CA VAL A 425 23.56 17.47 -13.65
C VAL A 425 22.67 17.75 -14.85
N ILE A 426 21.43 17.21 -14.88
CA ILE A 426 20.46 17.47 -15.95
C ILE A 426 20.13 18.97 -16.06
N GLN A 427 19.87 19.61 -14.94
CA GLN A 427 19.59 21.05 -14.88
C GLN A 427 20.81 21.88 -15.29
N ARG A 428 22.01 21.46 -14.87
CA ARG A 428 23.27 22.10 -15.31
C ARG A 428 23.46 21.95 -16.82
N ALA A 429 23.14 20.80 -17.40
CA ALA A 429 23.21 20.55 -18.82
C ALA A 429 22.20 21.41 -19.62
N ASN A 430 20.98 21.59 -19.13
CA ASN A 430 20.01 22.50 -19.72
C ASN A 430 20.51 23.96 -19.70
N LYS A 431 21.05 24.40 -18.56
CA LYS A 431 21.67 25.75 -18.45
C LYS A 431 22.88 25.91 -19.38
N TYR A 432 23.67 24.84 -19.54
CA TYR A 432 24.81 24.81 -20.46
C TYR A 432 24.40 25.03 -21.93
N ILE A 433 23.23 24.54 -22.36
CA ILE A 433 22.68 24.83 -23.69
C ILE A 433 22.45 26.36 -23.86
N ASP A 434 21.90 27.01 -22.82
CA ASP A 434 21.57 28.43 -22.90
C ASP A 434 22.83 29.32 -22.83
N GLU A 435 23.85 28.92 -22.08
CA GLU A 435 25.14 29.63 -21.99
C GLU A 435 26.00 29.47 -23.25
N SER A 436 26.06 28.25 -23.80
CA SER A 436 26.86 27.95 -24.99
C SER A 436 26.21 28.39 -26.29
N MET A 437 24.92 28.67 -26.30
CA MET A 437 24.12 29.12 -27.44
C MET A 437 24.44 28.36 -28.76
N PRO A 438 24.17 27.03 -28.84
CA PRO A 438 24.51 26.23 -30.02
C PRO A 438 23.95 26.79 -31.34
N TRP A 439 22.76 27.41 -31.28
CA TRP A 439 22.13 28.07 -32.44
C TRP A 439 22.87 29.30 -32.93
N ALA A 440 23.64 29.95 -32.06
CA ALA A 440 24.50 31.07 -32.46
C ALA A 440 25.80 30.56 -33.10
N LEU A 441 26.42 29.51 -32.51
CA LEU A 441 27.60 28.86 -33.09
C LEU A 441 27.31 28.29 -34.49
N ALA A 442 26.14 27.71 -34.69
CA ALA A 442 25.72 27.13 -35.97
C ALA A 442 25.53 28.14 -37.11
N LYS A 443 25.57 29.46 -36.87
CA LYS A 443 25.49 30.47 -37.92
C LYS A 443 26.73 30.56 -38.77
N ASP A 444 27.88 30.16 -38.23
CA ASP A 444 29.16 30.11 -38.93
C ASP A 444 29.83 28.76 -38.60
N MET A 445 29.53 27.75 -39.41
CA MET A 445 30.04 26.40 -39.23
C MET A 445 31.55 26.28 -39.54
N ASP A 446 32.07 27.11 -40.41
CA ASP A 446 33.49 27.11 -40.76
C ASP A 446 34.34 27.58 -39.58
N ALA A 447 33.91 28.61 -38.88
CA ALA A 447 34.62 29.16 -37.72
C ALA A 447 34.30 28.40 -36.42
N ASN A 448 33.05 27.99 -36.21
CA ASN A 448 32.54 27.50 -34.91
C ASN A 448 32.11 26.01 -34.89
N GLY A 449 32.19 25.32 -36.04
CA GLY A 449 31.68 23.93 -36.14
C GLY A 449 32.33 22.97 -35.17
N ALA A 450 33.68 23.08 -34.96
CA ALA A 450 34.38 22.26 -33.99
C ALA A 450 33.92 22.55 -32.53
N ARG A 451 33.70 23.83 -32.21
CA ARG A 451 33.20 24.24 -30.89
C ARG A 451 31.77 23.74 -30.67
N LEU A 452 30.90 23.88 -31.68
CA LEU A 452 29.53 23.37 -31.64
C LEU A 452 29.52 21.84 -31.45
N ALA A 453 30.36 21.10 -32.16
CA ALA A 453 30.45 19.65 -32.00
C ALA A 453 30.87 19.26 -30.58
N HIS A 454 31.82 19.96 -29.98
CA HIS A 454 32.24 19.75 -28.60
C HIS A 454 31.11 20.05 -27.61
N VAL A 455 30.37 21.14 -27.78
CA VAL A 455 29.21 21.46 -26.94
C VAL A 455 28.17 20.35 -26.99
N LEU A 456 27.82 19.88 -28.18
CA LEU A 456 26.84 18.81 -28.35
C LEU A 456 27.35 17.46 -27.80
N TYR A 457 28.65 17.17 -27.95
CA TYR A 457 29.26 16.01 -27.36
C TYR A 457 29.15 16.01 -25.82
N ASN A 458 29.45 17.14 -25.19
CA ASN A 458 29.33 17.32 -23.74
C ASN A 458 27.91 17.04 -23.23
N LEU A 459 26.90 17.51 -23.96
CA LEU A 459 25.49 17.26 -23.63
C LEU A 459 25.12 15.78 -23.76
N LEU A 460 25.56 15.10 -24.84
CA LEU A 460 25.33 13.67 -25.03
C LEU A 460 26.01 12.84 -23.94
N GLU A 461 27.23 13.21 -23.55
CA GLU A 461 27.97 12.48 -22.52
C GLU A 461 27.39 12.68 -21.12
N ALA A 462 27.02 13.90 -20.76
CA ALA A 462 26.29 14.16 -19.52
C ALA A 462 24.96 13.38 -19.47
N THR A 463 24.22 13.35 -20.59
CA THR A 463 22.97 12.59 -20.72
C THR A 463 23.19 11.09 -20.55
N ARG A 464 24.29 10.53 -21.11
CA ARG A 464 24.67 9.12 -20.96
C ARG A 464 24.91 8.76 -19.49
N ILE A 465 25.72 9.55 -18.80
CA ILE A 465 26.02 9.33 -17.38
C ILE A 465 24.74 9.39 -16.54
N CYS A 466 23.89 10.41 -16.74
CA CYS A 466 22.60 10.49 -16.07
C CYS A 466 21.70 9.29 -16.39
N GLY A 467 21.65 8.86 -17.65
CA GLY A 467 20.87 7.69 -18.07
C GLY A 467 21.26 6.41 -17.37
N ILE A 468 22.57 6.16 -17.17
CA ILE A 468 23.06 4.98 -16.43
C ILE A 468 22.52 4.97 -14.99
N LEU A 469 22.57 6.12 -14.32
CA LEU A 469 22.15 6.23 -12.93
C LEU A 469 20.63 6.34 -12.75
N LEU A 470 19.90 6.71 -13.81
CA LEU A 470 18.43 6.67 -13.85
C LEU A 470 17.87 5.28 -14.18
N ALA A 471 18.65 4.41 -14.83
CA ALA A 471 18.18 3.10 -15.28
C ALA A 471 17.56 2.21 -14.19
N PRO A 472 18.01 2.23 -12.92
CA PRO A 472 17.33 1.51 -11.84
C PRO A 472 15.89 1.98 -11.57
N PHE A 473 15.56 3.22 -11.87
CA PHE A 473 14.28 3.87 -11.59
C PHE A 473 13.32 3.88 -12.77
N ILE A 474 13.85 4.19 -13.97
CA ILE A 474 13.08 4.35 -15.23
C ILE A 474 13.70 3.50 -16.36
N PRO A 475 13.72 2.16 -16.21
CA PRO A 475 14.49 1.28 -17.09
C PRO A 475 14.09 1.36 -18.57
N ASP A 476 12.79 1.41 -18.88
CA ASP A 476 12.29 1.42 -20.27
C ASP A 476 12.60 2.76 -20.95
N SER A 477 12.47 3.87 -20.22
CA SER A 477 12.81 5.20 -20.73
C SER A 477 14.32 5.36 -20.95
N CYS A 478 15.16 4.78 -20.08
CA CYS A 478 16.61 4.80 -20.26
C CYS A 478 17.04 3.97 -21.47
N THR A 479 16.40 2.83 -21.75
CA THR A 479 16.65 2.06 -22.98
C THR A 479 16.39 2.92 -24.23
N LYS A 480 15.28 3.68 -24.27
CA LYS A 480 14.96 4.61 -25.34
C LYS A 480 15.94 5.78 -25.41
N LEU A 481 16.33 6.32 -24.25
CA LEU A 481 17.31 7.40 -24.15
C LEU A 481 18.65 6.98 -24.74
N PHE A 482 19.21 5.83 -24.38
CA PHE A 482 20.46 5.32 -24.89
C PHE A 482 20.43 5.10 -26.41
N ALA A 483 19.34 4.54 -26.92
CA ALA A 483 19.13 4.37 -28.37
C ALA A 483 19.14 5.74 -29.09
N GLN A 484 18.53 6.78 -28.51
CA GLN A 484 18.49 8.11 -29.12
C GLN A 484 19.86 8.79 -29.14
N ILE A 485 20.64 8.66 -28.08
CA ILE A 485 21.97 9.31 -27.99
C ILE A 485 23.11 8.45 -28.57
N GLY A 486 22.83 7.26 -29.10
CA GLY A 486 23.85 6.38 -29.67
C GLY A 486 24.84 5.85 -28.60
N ALA A 487 24.37 5.52 -27.42
CA ALA A 487 25.16 4.87 -26.38
C ALA A 487 24.84 3.36 -26.39
N ASP A 488 25.82 2.54 -26.81
CA ASP A 488 25.69 1.07 -26.79
C ASP A 488 25.88 0.50 -25.39
N GLU A 489 25.61 -0.82 -25.22
CA GLU A 489 25.73 -1.51 -23.94
C GLU A 489 27.15 -1.41 -23.33
N GLY A 490 28.21 -1.30 -24.14
CA GLY A 490 29.60 -1.19 -23.69
C GLY A 490 29.87 0.09 -22.90
N VAL A 491 29.06 1.14 -23.13
CA VAL A 491 29.21 2.45 -22.46
C VAL A 491 28.05 2.76 -21.50
N GLN A 492 27.20 1.77 -21.20
CA GLN A 492 26.09 1.88 -20.23
C GLN A 492 26.44 1.24 -18.87
N THR A 493 27.71 0.95 -18.62
CA THR A 493 28.16 0.22 -17.43
C THR A 493 28.35 1.15 -16.23
N TRP A 494 28.26 0.58 -15.02
CA TRP A 494 28.55 1.29 -13.78
C TRP A 494 29.91 2.00 -13.80
N ASP A 495 30.96 1.31 -14.28
CA ASP A 495 32.30 1.88 -14.34
C ASP A 495 32.42 2.99 -15.37
N SER A 496 31.71 2.88 -16.49
CA SER A 496 31.71 3.93 -17.51
C SER A 496 31.03 5.22 -17.05
N ALA A 497 30.13 5.14 -16.04
CA ALA A 497 29.50 6.32 -15.45
C ALA A 497 30.49 7.26 -14.72
N LYS A 498 31.67 6.77 -14.34
CA LYS A 498 32.74 7.57 -13.73
C LYS A 498 33.68 8.17 -14.75
N VAL A 499 33.67 7.68 -15.98
CA VAL A 499 34.62 8.06 -17.03
C VAL A 499 33.94 8.99 -18.02
N TRP A 500 34.32 10.26 -17.98
CA TRP A 500 33.88 11.24 -18.99
C TRP A 500 34.51 10.92 -20.35
N GLY A 501 33.72 11.04 -21.41
CA GLY A 501 34.20 10.79 -22.77
C GLY A 501 34.11 9.33 -23.22
N SER A 502 33.35 8.50 -22.53
CA SER A 502 33.18 7.08 -22.87
C SER A 502 32.33 6.86 -24.13
N ARG A 503 31.39 7.76 -24.45
CA ARG A 503 30.57 7.63 -25.66
C ARG A 503 31.49 7.77 -26.91
N PRO A 504 31.39 6.88 -27.92
CA PRO A 504 32.10 7.06 -29.18
C PRO A 504 31.72 8.38 -29.89
N GLU A 505 32.66 9.07 -30.50
CA GLU A 505 32.42 10.36 -31.14
C GLU A 505 31.46 10.23 -32.34
N ASP A 506 31.67 9.18 -33.12
CA ASP A 506 30.93 8.86 -34.36
C ASP A 506 29.66 8.02 -34.13
N ALA A 507 29.31 7.75 -32.88
CA ALA A 507 28.08 7.01 -32.61
C ALA A 507 26.86 7.77 -33.14
N PRO A 508 25.95 7.09 -33.86
CA PRO A 508 24.80 7.75 -34.45
C PRO A 508 23.80 8.23 -33.40
N VAL A 509 23.36 9.47 -33.53
CA VAL A 509 22.30 10.07 -32.73
C VAL A 509 21.02 10.07 -33.54
N VAL A 510 19.93 9.57 -32.96
CA VAL A 510 18.63 9.47 -33.61
C VAL A 510 17.60 10.29 -32.85
N LYS A 511 16.90 11.19 -33.55
CA LYS A 511 15.76 11.89 -32.96
C LYS A 511 14.60 10.91 -32.82
N GLY A 512 14.30 10.49 -31.59
CA GLY A 512 13.16 9.63 -31.26
C GLY A 512 11.93 10.44 -30.83
N GLU A 513 10.94 9.72 -30.34
CA GLU A 513 9.78 10.30 -29.64
C GLU A 513 10.20 10.95 -28.32
N ASN A 514 9.40 11.90 -27.85
CA ASN A 514 9.60 12.46 -26.53
C ASN A 514 9.47 11.37 -25.46
N LEU A 515 10.47 11.27 -24.59
CA LEU A 515 10.48 10.25 -23.53
C LEU A 515 9.28 10.41 -22.57
N PHE A 516 8.95 11.66 -22.25
CA PHE A 516 7.85 12.00 -21.37
C PHE A 516 7.07 13.19 -21.98
N PRO A 517 5.83 12.96 -22.44
CA PRO A 517 4.98 14.05 -22.90
C PRO A 517 4.52 14.90 -21.73
N ARG A 518 4.37 16.21 -21.94
CA ARG A 518 3.80 17.10 -20.95
C ARG A 518 2.33 16.79 -20.73
N ILE A 519 1.90 16.73 -19.49
CA ILE A 519 0.54 16.42 -19.07
C ILE A 519 -0.22 17.72 -18.79
N ASP A 520 -1.42 17.86 -19.36
CA ASP A 520 -2.39 18.87 -18.98
C ASP A 520 -2.98 18.50 -17.61
N MET A 521 -2.67 19.32 -16.60
CA MET A 521 -2.98 19.03 -15.20
C MET A 521 -4.49 18.99 -14.97
N ASP A 522 -5.23 20.02 -15.42
CA ASP A 522 -6.66 20.15 -15.13
C ASP A 522 -7.43 18.99 -15.76
N LYS A 523 -7.16 18.72 -17.04
CA LYS A 523 -7.76 17.59 -17.76
C LYS A 523 -7.42 16.24 -17.12
N ALA A 524 -6.18 16.04 -16.68
CA ALA A 524 -5.77 14.78 -16.06
C ALA A 524 -6.43 14.54 -14.71
N LEU A 525 -6.62 15.61 -13.91
CA LEU A 525 -7.31 15.54 -12.63
C LEU A 525 -8.80 15.26 -12.80
N GLU A 526 -9.47 15.92 -13.75
CA GLU A 526 -10.87 15.62 -14.09
C GLU A 526 -11.08 14.17 -14.50
N GLU A 527 -10.21 13.61 -15.34
CA GLU A 527 -10.27 12.22 -15.77
C GLU A 527 -10.03 11.24 -14.64
N LEU A 528 -9.08 11.51 -13.72
CA LEU A 528 -8.82 10.68 -12.54
C LEU A 528 -10.01 10.70 -11.59
N GLU A 529 -10.62 11.87 -11.38
CA GLU A 529 -11.80 11.97 -10.53
C GLU A 529 -13.00 11.22 -11.15
N ALA A 530 -13.20 11.29 -12.46
CA ALA A 530 -14.22 10.52 -13.15
C ALA A 530 -14.01 9.00 -12.99
N ILE A 531 -12.75 8.51 -13.10
CA ILE A 531 -12.40 7.11 -12.88
C ILE A 531 -12.69 6.72 -11.41
N ARG A 532 -12.32 7.57 -10.45
CA ARG A 532 -12.58 7.35 -9.02
C ARG A 532 -14.07 7.20 -8.73
N GLN A 533 -14.87 8.09 -9.29
CA GLN A 533 -16.34 8.07 -9.13
C GLN A 533 -16.96 6.83 -9.77
N ALA A 534 -16.49 6.43 -10.97
CA ALA A 534 -16.97 5.23 -11.64
C ALA A 534 -16.59 3.92 -10.91
N SER A 535 -15.49 3.94 -10.16
CA SER A 535 -14.97 2.78 -9.41
C SER A 535 -15.50 2.74 -7.95
N ALA A 536 -16.08 3.83 -7.47
CA ALA A 536 -16.66 3.88 -6.13
C ALA A 536 -17.91 2.98 -6.12
N ALA A 537 -17.88 1.92 -5.30
CA ALA A 537 -19.11 1.22 -4.94
C ALA A 537 -20.10 2.26 -4.40
N PRO A 538 -21.42 2.11 -4.64
CA PRO A 538 -22.40 3.02 -4.05
C PRO A 538 -22.13 3.08 -2.55
N VAL A 539 -21.82 4.28 -2.07
CA VAL A 539 -21.59 4.52 -0.65
C VAL A 539 -22.89 4.11 0.04
N GLN A 540 -22.86 3.01 0.78
CA GLN A 540 -24.00 2.70 1.65
C GLN A 540 -24.11 3.85 2.64
N PRO A 541 -25.26 4.48 2.75
CA PRO A 541 -25.45 5.59 3.68
C PRO A 541 -25.07 5.15 5.09
N ALA A 542 -24.41 6.02 5.83
CA ALA A 542 -24.13 5.77 7.23
C ALA A 542 -25.45 5.67 7.98
N ILE A 543 -25.82 4.47 8.42
CA ILE A 543 -27.06 4.21 9.17
C ILE A 543 -26.71 4.21 10.65
N GLU A 544 -27.28 5.17 11.40
CA GLU A 544 -27.23 5.21 12.85
C GLU A 544 -28.61 4.83 13.41
N THR A 545 -28.61 3.88 14.33
CA THR A 545 -29.80 3.48 15.08
C THR A 545 -29.70 3.93 16.53
N GLU A 546 -30.85 4.12 17.17
CA GLU A 546 -30.94 4.44 18.61
C GLU A 546 -30.23 3.33 19.43
N PRO A 547 -29.56 3.69 20.54
CA PRO A 547 -28.94 2.71 21.43
C PRO A 547 -29.96 1.72 21.99
N TRP A 548 -29.49 0.48 22.21
CA TRP A 548 -30.33 -0.52 22.88
C TRP A 548 -30.74 -0.05 24.27
N GLN A 549 -32.01 -0.25 24.62
CA GLN A 549 -32.56 0.03 25.96
C GLN A 549 -32.27 -1.15 26.88
N GLU A 550 -32.44 -0.90 28.19
CA GLU A 550 -32.35 -1.96 29.21
C GLU A 550 -33.44 -3.02 28.99
N ASP A 551 -33.19 -4.24 29.46
CA ASP A 551 -34.14 -5.35 29.37
C ASP A 551 -35.43 -5.02 30.11
N VAL A 552 -36.59 -5.29 29.47
CA VAL A 552 -37.90 -5.19 30.08
C VAL A 552 -38.40 -6.58 30.45
N ASP A 553 -38.92 -6.75 31.66
CA ASP A 553 -39.49 -8.02 32.08
C ASP A 553 -40.75 -8.39 31.25
N PHE A 554 -40.95 -9.70 31.07
CA PHE A 554 -42.02 -10.21 30.22
C PHE A 554 -43.42 -9.77 30.66
N ASP A 555 -43.68 -9.70 31.98
CA ASP A 555 -44.98 -9.30 32.52
C ASP A 555 -45.29 -7.83 32.24
N THR A 556 -44.27 -6.98 32.24
CA THR A 556 -44.38 -5.56 31.85
C THR A 556 -44.66 -5.42 30.36
N PHE A 557 -43.91 -6.19 29.51
CA PHE A 557 -44.16 -6.21 28.07
C PHE A 557 -45.58 -6.67 27.74
N CYS A 558 -46.08 -7.73 28.38
CA CYS A 558 -47.44 -8.28 28.18
C CYS A 558 -48.59 -7.33 28.54
N LYS A 559 -48.32 -6.24 29.29
CA LYS A 559 -49.28 -5.18 29.57
C LYS A 559 -49.55 -4.27 28.38
N SER A 560 -48.68 -4.30 27.37
CA SER A 560 -48.84 -3.53 26.13
C SER A 560 -49.75 -4.26 25.14
N ASP A 561 -50.77 -3.59 24.61
CA ASP A 561 -51.70 -4.21 23.64
C ASP A 561 -51.41 -3.63 22.24
N PHE A 562 -50.61 -4.39 21.48
CA PHE A 562 -50.30 -4.05 20.08
C PHE A 562 -51.31 -4.72 19.16
N ARG A 563 -52.00 -3.90 18.32
CA ARG A 563 -53.03 -4.35 17.39
C ARG A 563 -52.77 -3.91 15.97
N VAL A 564 -53.25 -4.73 15.05
CA VAL A 564 -53.37 -4.35 13.64
C VAL A 564 -54.48 -3.36 13.49
N VAL A 565 -54.20 -2.24 12.83
CA VAL A 565 -55.21 -1.17 12.55
C VAL A 565 -55.22 -0.85 11.06
N LYS A 566 -56.44 -0.62 10.51
CA LYS A 566 -56.57 -0.21 9.10
C LYS A 566 -56.94 1.26 9.00
N VAL A 567 -56.26 1.99 8.13
CA VAL A 567 -56.47 3.41 7.93
C VAL A 567 -57.72 3.65 7.10
N LYS A 568 -58.80 4.09 7.70
CA LYS A 568 -60.04 4.51 7.01
C LYS A 568 -59.95 5.92 6.43
N ALA A 569 -59.30 6.82 7.18
CA ALA A 569 -59.07 8.19 6.74
C ALA A 569 -57.79 8.73 7.40
N CYS A 570 -57.10 9.61 6.69
CA CYS A 570 -55.96 10.35 7.19
C CYS A 570 -56.04 11.80 6.71
N GLU A 571 -55.84 12.76 7.61
CA GLU A 571 -55.90 14.19 7.29
C GLU A 571 -54.84 15.00 8.06
N ALA A 572 -54.36 16.09 7.47
CA ALA A 572 -53.46 17.02 8.13
C ALA A 572 -54.15 17.81 9.23
N VAL A 573 -53.54 17.95 10.41
CA VAL A 573 -54.08 18.70 11.52
C VAL A 573 -53.94 20.19 11.26
N LYS A 574 -55.06 20.95 11.26
CA LYS A 574 -55.05 22.40 11.08
C LYS A 574 -54.12 23.09 12.10
N LYS A 575 -53.25 23.98 11.62
CA LYS A 575 -52.25 24.72 12.40
C LYS A 575 -51.07 23.86 12.89
N SER A 576 -50.92 22.61 12.46
CA SER A 576 -49.71 21.79 12.71
C SER A 576 -49.01 21.44 11.40
N LYS A 577 -47.69 21.62 11.34
CA LYS A 577 -46.86 21.16 10.22
C LYS A 577 -46.35 19.74 10.42
N LYS A 578 -46.55 19.15 11.60
CA LYS A 578 -45.96 17.86 11.99
C LYS A 578 -46.99 16.75 12.18
N LEU A 579 -48.27 17.08 12.42
CA LEU A 579 -49.26 16.10 12.83
C LEU A 579 -50.19 15.68 11.70
N LEU A 580 -50.35 14.36 11.55
CA LEU A 580 -51.47 13.74 10.81
C LEU A 580 -52.45 13.15 11.80
N LYS A 581 -53.78 13.29 11.48
CA LYS A 581 -54.88 12.66 12.23
C LYS A 581 -55.36 11.44 11.45
N PHE A 582 -55.40 10.32 12.11
CA PHE A 582 -55.86 9.05 11.60
C PHE A 582 -57.21 8.68 12.17
N THR A 583 -58.11 8.19 11.30
CA THR A 583 -59.32 7.45 11.68
C THR A 583 -59.07 5.99 11.32
N LEU A 584 -59.00 5.11 12.32
CA LEU A 584 -58.53 3.75 12.21
C LEU A 584 -59.62 2.75 12.58
N ASP A 585 -59.76 1.70 11.82
CA ASP A 585 -60.45 0.48 12.23
C ASP A 585 -59.48 -0.41 13.03
N ASP A 586 -59.78 -0.65 14.30
CA ASP A 586 -59.02 -1.51 15.20
C ASP A 586 -59.73 -2.84 15.54
N GLY A 587 -60.81 -3.15 14.80
CA GLY A 587 -61.61 -4.34 15.02
C GLY A 587 -62.55 -4.28 16.22
N SER A 588 -62.63 -3.16 16.97
CA SER A 588 -63.53 -2.99 18.12
C SER A 588 -64.96 -2.65 17.75
N GLY A 589 -65.24 -2.33 16.49
CA GLY A 589 -66.52 -1.86 16.00
C GLY A 589 -66.73 -0.37 16.13
N THR A 590 -65.77 0.38 16.67
CA THR A 590 -65.74 1.85 16.74
C THR A 590 -64.47 2.40 16.16
N ASP A 591 -64.57 3.52 15.44
CA ASP A 591 -63.35 4.11 14.83
C ASP A 591 -62.47 4.73 15.92
N ARG A 592 -61.16 4.37 15.87
CA ARG A 592 -60.14 4.90 16.78
C ARG A 592 -59.46 6.10 16.15
N GLN A 593 -59.29 7.18 16.90
CA GLN A 593 -58.52 8.34 16.48
C GLN A 593 -57.11 8.31 17.05
N ILE A 594 -56.11 8.41 16.18
CA ILE A 594 -54.70 8.58 16.59
C ILE A 594 -54.11 9.79 15.86
N LEU A 595 -53.35 10.62 16.60
CA LEU A 595 -52.53 11.70 16.04
C LEU A 595 -51.06 11.28 16.07
N SER A 596 -50.37 11.41 14.93
CA SER A 596 -48.97 11.04 14.80
C SER A 596 -48.13 12.16 14.17
N GLY A 597 -46.90 12.35 14.66
CA GLY A 597 -45.98 13.42 14.27
C GLY A 597 -45.25 13.20 12.92
N ILE A 598 -45.89 12.57 11.95
CA ILE A 598 -45.26 12.04 10.75
C ILE A 598 -45.59 12.80 9.46
N ALA A 599 -46.19 13.98 9.55
CA ALA A 599 -46.55 14.78 8.36
C ALA A 599 -45.36 15.26 7.52
N MET A 600 -44.14 15.18 8.07
CA MET A 600 -42.91 15.48 7.31
C MET A 600 -42.43 14.31 6.44
N TYR A 601 -42.91 13.09 6.73
CA TYR A 601 -42.46 11.83 6.08
C TYR A 601 -43.50 11.22 5.17
N TYR A 602 -44.81 11.49 5.42
CA TYR A 602 -45.92 10.89 4.68
C TYR A 602 -46.99 11.92 4.31
N LYS A 603 -47.61 11.75 3.15
CA LYS A 603 -48.79 12.47 2.76
C LYS A 603 -50.04 11.68 3.17
N PRO A 604 -51.13 12.36 3.62
CA PRO A 604 -52.37 11.70 4.03
C PRO A 604 -52.93 10.71 3.01
N GLU A 605 -52.87 11.06 1.72
CA GLU A 605 -53.38 10.25 0.63
C GLU A 605 -52.69 8.91 0.45
N ASP A 606 -51.41 8.85 0.81
CA ASP A 606 -50.57 7.63 0.65
C ASP A 606 -50.86 6.59 1.75
N LEU A 607 -51.52 7.02 2.82
CA LEU A 607 -51.75 6.21 4.02
C LEU A 607 -53.17 5.62 4.09
N VAL A 608 -54.12 6.18 3.40
CA VAL A 608 -55.51 5.66 3.38
C VAL A 608 -55.53 4.25 2.78
N GLY A 609 -56.20 3.32 3.45
CA GLY A 609 -56.28 1.91 3.07
C GLY A 609 -55.11 1.04 3.52
N LYS A 610 -54.03 1.61 4.10
CA LYS A 610 -52.88 0.86 4.61
C LYS A 610 -53.18 0.17 5.93
N THR A 611 -52.50 -0.94 6.15
CA THR A 611 -52.57 -1.75 7.37
C THR A 611 -51.34 -1.47 8.21
N LEU A 612 -51.53 -0.96 9.43
CA LEU A 612 -50.50 -0.48 10.34
C LEU A 612 -50.51 -1.23 11.67
N VAL A 613 -49.53 -0.97 12.51
CA VAL A 613 -49.47 -1.42 13.90
C VAL A 613 -49.63 -0.25 14.84
N ALA A 614 -50.50 -0.41 15.83
CA ALA A 614 -50.70 0.56 16.90
C ALA A 614 -50.68 -0.10 18.29
N ILE A 615 -50.15 0.62 19.28
CA ILE A 615 -50.38 0.32 20.68
C ILE A 615 -51.71 1.03 21.07
N VAL A 616 -52.70 0.24 21.47
CA VAL A 616 -54.09 0.71 21.60
C VAL A 616 -54.53 0.94 23.04
N ASN A 617 -53.78 0.49 24.01
CA ASN A 617 -54.10 0.62 25.43
C ASN A 617 -53.32 1.73 26.17
N LEU A 618 -52.80 2.71 25.42
CA LEU A 618 -52.25 3.91 26.04
C LEU A 618 -53.40 4.84 26.50
N PRO A 619 -53.27 5.55 27.65
CA PRO A 619 -54.20 6.55 28.06
C PRO A 619 -54.39 7.62 26.99
N PRO A 620 -55.64 8.05 26.72
CA PRO A 620 -55.92 9.11 25.74
C PRO A 620 -55.16 10.41 26.05
N ARG A 621 -54.49 10.99 25.00
CA ARG A 621 -53.72 12.23 25.14
C ARG A 621 -54.28 13.33 24.23
N LYS A 622 -54.48 14.53 24.79
CA LYS A 622 -54.85 15.70 23.97
C LYS A 622 -53.65 16.32 23.26
N MET A 623 -53.73 16.44 21.94
CA MET A 623 -52.75 17.07 21.08
C MET A 623 -53.44 18.07 20.17
N MET A 624 -53.06 19.36 20.21
CA MET A 624 -53.69 20.46 19.43
C MET A 624 -55.22 20.51 19.56
N GLY A 625 -55.72 20.21 20.78
CA GLY A 625 -57.19 20.23 21.07
C GLY A 625 -57.96 18.99 20.60
N GLN A 626 -57.33 18.02 20.03
CA GLN A 626 -57.85 16.72 19.59
C GLN A 626 -57.30 15.60 20.47
N GLU A 627 -58.09 14.54 20.65
CA GLU A 627 -57.65 13.39 21.47
C GLU A 627 -57.03 12.30 20.63
N SER A 628 -55.83 11.82 21.04
CA SER A 628 -55.17 10.64 20.45
C SER A 628 -55.35 9.45 21.39
N GLN A 629 -55.88 8.34 20.86
CA GLN A 629 -56.25 7.12 21.62
C GLN A 629 -55.31 5.98 21.33
N GLY A 630 -54.00 6.22 21.42
CA GLY A 630 -52.94 5.26 21.14
C GLY A 630 -51.78 5.88 20.37
N MET A 631 -50.87 5.06 19.88
CA MET A 631 -49.71 5.47 19.10
C MET A 631 -49.45 4.49 17.97
N LEU A 632 -49.18 5.01 16.77
CA LEU A 632 -48.70 4.20 15.63
C LEU A 632 -47.21 3.86 15.83
N LEU A 633 -46.85 2.63 15.49
CA LEU A 633 -45.43 2.21 15.55
C LEU A 633 -44.68 2.59 14.28
N SER A 634 -43.48 3.08 14.47
CA SER A 634 -42.54 3.42 13.39
C SER A 634 -41.15 3.05 13.78
N ALA A 635 -40.33 2.66 12.77
CA ALA A 635 -38.89 2.51 12.89
C ALA A 635 -38.24 3.85 12.56
N VAL A 636 -37.38 4.32 13.44
CA VAL A 636 -36.62 5.56 13.27
C VAL A 636 -35.13 5.25 13.22
N HIS A 637 -34.43 5.83 12.26
CA HIS A 637 -32.97 5.75 12.13
C HIS A 637 -32.46 7.05 11.51
N LYS A 638 -31.16 7.30 11.58
CA LYS A 638 -30.52 8.36 10.81
C LYS A 638 -29.78 7.79 9.61
N GLU A 639 -29.90 8.47 8.50
CA GLU A 639 -29.20 8.18 7.25
C GLU A 639 -28.46 9.45 6.84
N ASN A 640 -27.11 9.44 6.92
CA ASN A 640 -26.26 10.62 6.69
C ASN A 640 -26.67 11.83 7.54
N ASP A 641 -26.86 11.65 8.86
CA ASP A 641 -27.32 12.63 9.83
C ASP A 641 -28.77 13.13 9.63
N GLU A 642 -29.52 12.67 8.62
CA GLU A 642 -30.94 12.95 8.43
C GLU A 642 -31.81 11.88 9.07
N GLU A 643 -32.76 12.28 9.87
CA GLU A 643 -33.75 11.36 10.47
C GLU A 643 -34.69 10.78 9.40
N ARG A 644 -34.76 9.46 9.36
CA ARG A 644 -35.71 8.69 8.54
C ARG A 644 -36.71 7.98 9.45
N LEU A 645 -37.96 8.05 9.07
CA LEU A 645 -39.04 7.39 9.80
C LEU A 645 -39.85 6.53 8.84
N ASN A 646 -40.04 5.27 9.20
CA ASN A 646 -40.84 4.31 8.44
C ASN A 646 -41.95 3.74 9.35
N LEU A 647 -43.22 3.88 8.96
CA LEU A 647 -44.31 3.22 9.64
C LEU A 647 -44.17 1.69 9.53
N VAL A 648 -44.50 0.98 10.60
CA VAL A 648 -44.59 -0.48 10.57
C VAL A 648 -45.86 -0.87 9.83
N MET A 649 -45.72 -1.18 8.54
CA MET A 649 -46.80 -1.61 7.65
C MET A 649 -46.89 -3.12 7.57
N LEU A 650 -48.06 -3.67 7.59
CA LEU A 650 -48.33 -5.08 7.47
C LEU A 650 -49.06 -5.42 6.16
N ASN A 651 -49.15 -6.71 5.85
CA ASN A 651 -49.93 -7.19 4.72
C ASN A 651 -51.42 -6.86 4.90
N ASP A 652 -52.07 -6.27 3.90
CA ASP A 652 -53.45 -5.83 3.94
C ASP A 652 -54.50 -6.96 4.11
N ALA A 653 -54.05 -8.24 3.90
CA ALA A 653 -54.89 -9.42 4.18
C ALA A 653 -55.12 -9.68 5.69
N ILE A 654 -54.31 -9.08 6.57
CA ILE A 654 -54.43 -9.27 8.02
C ILE A 654 -55.64 -8.47 8.52
N PRO A 655 -56.57 -9.11 9.28
CA PRO A 655 -57.75 -8.41 9.74
C PRO A 655 -57.43 -7.35 10.80
N ALA A 656 -58.21 -6.24 10.80
CA ALA A 656 -58.17 -5.26 11.87
C ALA A 656 -58.46 -5.90 13.22
N GLY A 657 -57.80 -5.44 14.28
CA GLY A 657 -57.93 -5.97 15.64
C GLY A 657 -57.08 -7.20 15.93
N ALA A 658 -56.37 -7.81 14.94
CA ALA A 658 -55.44 -8.91 15.21
C ALA A 658 -54.36 -8.45 16.20
N LYS A 659 -54.14 -9.23 17.27
CA LYS A 659 -53.14 -8.94 18.30
C LYS A 659 -51.77 -9.36 17.83
N LEU A 660 -50.77 -8.52 18.08
CA LEU A 660 -49.34 -8.90 17.93
C LEU A 660 -48.88 -9.49 19.28
N CYS A 661 -48.17 -10.61 19.19
CA CYS A 661 -47.62 -11.36 20.33
C CYS A 661 -46.13 -11.45 20.24
#